data_bc71f7209ad8458e48e48a8a0244b761
#
_entry.id   bc71f7209ad8458e48e48a8a0244b761
#
_cell.length_a   1.000
_cell.length_b   1.000
_cell.length_c   1.000
_cell.angle_alpha   90.00
_cell.angle_beta   90.00
_cell.angle_gamma   90.00
#
_symmetry.space_group_name_H-M   'P 1'
#
loop_
_entity.id
_entity.type
_entity.pdbx_description
1 polymer ?
#
loop_
_entity_poly.entity_id
_entity_poly.type
_entity_poly.pdbx_seq_one_letter_code
_entity_poly.pdbx_strand_id
1 'polypeptide(L)'
;MGFDLFIAATAVVLAIIATWLTLRFFFAKREGTAAKQEQGMQSADIIVKGGYEPSLITMKPGVPITLHFDRQETGECTSHVVFSNLGLDAMLPGNAHTDVHLPALAPGDYPFACGMNMVHGMLRVEDDGKDHSAIQHNGQTSAAVAAPALNAVDALDNERKAADERRKEIKQLGRLVAIGTVLTLPVFIVSMLSMAGHADMPAWLTNPWLQAVLITPVMFYCGGPIHKVGWPALIHRSPDMNSLVSLGSTAAYLYSLIVCIAGPALPAGSREPYFESVGVVITLVLVGRLLESKAREGTGKAVQSLIKLRPRNAQTISPDMLDQGEHVWHNPNNQTTIGVDDLKVGDLVVVKAGERIPADGEVVAGTLDIDESMITGESASVHSSTGSTVTGATIALRGNAVIRVSQVGGDSILAQIIAMVARAQATKAPVQQLADRIARVFVPVIIIIAIWTFAIWVSFGPQPRLAHALITAVSVLIIACPCALGLATPLSVTAATGLGATNGVLVTSAKALEQARNIRTVVFDKTGTITRGTVDAGADPDHPSYTSDTVKPGSQQAVAALRKAGVRTIMLSGDKAEVAGRIAKQVGIDTVIAQVQPDGKAYWIEQLQHQRDADSTNSELIAMVGDGINDAPALAQADLGIAIGTGTDVAMQSADVTLMSGDLRGVVKLINLSNATMRNIHENYAWAFGYNIIGIPIAAGVLYPITGWLLSPMIAGLAMALSSVCLVLNANRLRHVRIGDDLAAGSADTASPATEPTIIIDEHTTLSQPSNAGHGHPTNHPTNHTVNHKESTMDMHHMGQMAEANPTDGNTATDPVCGMSVAVNDEAITRTYNGTTYYFCGEHCATNFSKAPELFLEK
;
A
#
# COMPACT_ATOMS: atom_id res chain seq x y z
N MET A 1 -41.94 -18.90 -41.43
CA MET A 1 -42.40 -19.23 -40.05
C MET A 1 -41.74 -20.49 -39.48
N GLY A 2 -41.76 -21.68 -40.12
CA GLY A 2 -41.09 -22.88 -39.57
C GLY A 2 -39.56 -22.78 -39.54
N PHE A 3 -38.95 -22.22 -40.59
CA PHE A 3 -37.48 -22.02 -40.67
C PHE A 3 -36.97 -20.98 -39.65
N ASP A 4 -37.68 -19.91 -39.45
CA ASP A 4 -37.33 -18.90 -38.44
C ASP A 4 -37.43 -19.46 -37.02
N LEU A 5 -38.45 -20.29 -36.74
CA LEU A 5 -38.59 -20.98 -35.46
C LEU A 5 -37.44 -21.96 -35.21
N PHE A 6 -36.99 -22.65 -36.25
CA PHE A 6 -35.85 -23.58 -36.19
C PHE A 6 -34.54 -22.82 -35.90
N ILE A 7 -34.27 -21.69 -36.59
CA ILE A 7 -33.12 -20.83 -36.33
C ILE A 7 -33.15 -20.31 -34.88
N ALA A 8 -34.29 -19.81 -34.42
CA ALA A 8 -34.43 -19.29 -33.06
C ALA A 8 -34.21 -20.40 -32.00
N ALA A 9 -34.81 -21.57 -32.18
CA ALA A 9 -34.61 -22.70 -31.26
C ALA A 9 -33.13 -23.13 -31.22
N THR A 10 -32.47 -23.24 -32.39
CA THR A 10 -31.06 -23.60 -32.50
C THR A 10 -30.16 -22.57 -31.85
N ALA A 11 -30.41 -21.27 -32.06
CA ALA A 11 -29.63 -20.21 -31.45
C ALA A 11 -29.75 -20.20 -29.91
N VAL A 12 -30.96 -20.42 -29.39
CA VAL A 12 -31.19 -20.51 -27.94
C VAL A 12 -30.48 -21.72 -27.34
N VAL A 13 -30.58 -22.89 -27.97
CA VAL A 13 -29.90 -24.10 -27.50
C VAL A 13 -28.37 -23.90 -27.48
N LEU A 14 -27.82 -23.32 -28.54
CA LEU A 14 -26.40 -23.02 -28.61
C LEU A 14 -26.00 -22.00 -27.53
N ALA A 15 -26.84 -21.00 -27.26
CA ALA A 15 -26.58 -20.02 -26.18
C ALA A 15 -26.58 -20.68 -24.80
N ILE A 16 -27.51 -21.60 -24.53
CA ILE A 16 -27.55 -22.38 -23.29
C ILE A 16 -26.27 -23.23 -23.14
N ILE A 17 -25.88 -23.93 -24.18
CA ILE A 17 -24.65 -24.76 -24.17
C ILE A 17 -23.42 -23.87 -23.95
N ALA A 18 -23.31 -22.77 -24.68
CA ALA A 18 -22.19 -21.82 -24.53
C ALA A 18 -22.15 -21.23 -23.14
N THR A 19 -23.30 -20.87 -22.55
CA THR A 19 -23.41 -20.39 -21.15
C THR A 19 -22.95 -21.48 -20.17
N TRP A 20 -23.40 -22.70 -20.33
CA TRP A 20 -23.01 -23.82 -19.46
C TRP A 20 -21.50 -24.10 -19.57
N LEU A 21 -20.94 -24.06 -20.79
CA LEU A 21 -19.50 -24.22 -21.02
C LEU A 21 -18.71 -23.09 -20.38
N THR A 22 -19.17 -21.84 -20.51
CA THR A 22 -18.54 -20.66 -19.91
C THR A 22 -18.54 -20.78 -18.38
N LEU A 23 -19.67 -21.09 -17.77
CA LEU A 23 -19.77 -21.30 -16.33
C LEU A 23 -18.88 -22.44 -15.86
N ARG A 24 -18.90 -23.60 -16.53
CA ARG A 24 -18.05 -24.74 -16.21
C ARG A 24 -16.56 -24.39 -16.37
N PHE A 25 -16.20 -23.66 -17.41
CA PHE A 25 -14.81 -23.29 -17.69
C PHE A 25 -14.26 -22.35 -16.64
N PHE A 26 -14.96 -21.27 -16.28
CA PHE A 26 -14.45 -20.26 -15.35
C PHE A 26 -14.63 -20.60 -13.86
N PHE A 27 -15.71 -21.35 -13.50
CA PHE A 27 -16.06 -21.56 -12.09
C PHE A 27 -15.87 -23.01 -11.61
N ALA A 28 -15.46 -23.97 -12.47
CA ALA A 28 -15.12 -25.32 -12.01
C ALA A 28 -13.90 -25.29 -11.08
N LYS A 29 -13.94 -26.08 -10.00
CA LYS A 29 -12.80 -26.26 -9.09
C LYS A 29 -11.56 -26.72 -9.89
N ARG A 30 -10.43 -26.06 -9.63
CA ARG A 30 -9.15 -26.46 -10.22
C ARG A 30 -8.51 -27.52 -9.34
N GLU A 31 -7.93 -28.54 -9.96
CA GLU A 31 -6.94 -29.39 -9.31
C GLU A 31 -5.62 -28.61 -9.29
N GLY A 32 -5.06 -28.39 -8.10
CA GLY A 32 -3.77 -27.71 -7.93
C GLY A 32 -2.61 -28.67 -8.14
N THR A 33 -1.46 -28.14 -8.51
CA THR A 33 -0.21 -28.90 -8.50
C THR A 33 0.29 -28.99 -7.05
N ALA A 34 0.48 -30.19 -6.52
CA ALA A 34 0.98 -30.38 -5.16
C ALA A 34 2.45 -29.94 -5.08
N ALA A 35 2.79 -29.18 -4.02
CA ALA A 35 4.16 -28.84 -3.72
C ALA A 35 4.97 -30.11 -3.40
N LYS A 36 6.22 -30.15 -3.87
CA LYS A 36 7.16 -31.22 -3.54
C LYS A 36 7.59 -31.09 -2.08
N GLN A 37 7.70 -32.17 -1.36
CA GLN A 37 8.15 -32.17 0.04
C GLN A 37 9.50 -32.85 0.13
N GLU A 38 10.54 -32.09 0.54
CA GLU A 38 11.89 -32.58 0.76
C GLU A 38 12.44 -32.04 2.08
N GLN A 39 13.02 -32.91 2.91
CA GLN A 39 13.72 -32.57 4.16
C GLN A 39 12.96 -31.62 5.12
N GLY A 40 11.64 -31.74 5.24
CA GLY A 40 10.85 -30.92 6.17
C GLY A 40 10.44 -29.56 5.62
N MET A 41 10.78 -29.22 4.37
CA MET A 41 10.31 -28.04 3.63
C MET A 41 9.50 -28.45 2.42
N GLN A 42 8.67 -27.53 1.93
CA GLN A 42 7.94 -27.71 0.68
C GLN A 42 8.59 -26.85 -0.41
N SER A 43 8.55 -27.31 -1.65
CA SER A 43 9.02 -26.53 -2.78
C SER A 43 8.08 -26.64 -3.97
N ALA A 44 8.02 -25.57 -4.79
CA ALA A 44 7.29 -25.59 -6.04
C ALA A 44 7.99 -24.72 -7.10
N ASP A 45 8.09 -25.26 -8.32
CA ASP A 45 8.66 -24.56 -9.47
C ASP A 45 7.52 -23.81 -10.21
N ILE A 46 7.72 -22.53 -10.51
CA ILE A 46 6.74 -21.67 -11.19
C ILE A 46 7.39 -21.00 -12.39
N ILE A 47 6.95 -21.36 -13.57
CA ILE A 47 7.36 -20.69 -14.81
C ILE A 47 6.55 -19.41 -14.98
N VAL A 48 7.22 -18.29 -15.26
CA VAL A 48 6.62 -16.99 -15.49
C VAL A 48 6.80 -16.58 -16.95
N LYS A 49 5.72 -16.76 -17.75
CA LYS A 49 5.71 -16.45 -19.17
C LYS A 49 4.31 -16.05 -19.62
N GLY A 50 3.98 -14.77 -19.51
CA GLY A 50 2.63 -14.26 -19.73
C GLY A 50 1.60 -14.75 -18.72
N GLY A 51 2.02 -15.52 -17.72
CA GLY A 51 1.23 -16.13 -16.65
C GLY A 51 2.12 -16.85 -15.66
N TYR A 52 1.52 -17.37 -14.58
CA TYR A 52 2.19 -18.30 -13.65
C TYR A 52 1.77 -19.73 -13.98
N GLU A 53 2.74 -20.62 -14.17
CA GLU A 53 2.50 -22.04 -14.47
C GLU A 53 3.34 -22.91 -13.51
N PRO A 54 2.70 -23.66 -12.60
CA PRO A 54 1.27 -23.75 -12.32
C PRO A 54 0.69 -22.50 -11.66
N SER A 55 -0.58 -22.17 -11.98
CA SER A 55 -1.28 -21.01 -11.39
C SER A 55 -1.98 -21.33 -10.06
N LEU A 56 -2.09 -22.61 -9.70
CA LEU A 56 -2.61 -23.08 -8.42
C LEU A 56 -1.67 -24.15 -7.87
N ILE A 57 -1.13 -23.88 -6.66
CA ILE A 57 -0.23 -24.77 -5.96
C ILE A 57 -0.94 -25.19 -4.67
N THR A 58 -1.02 -26.50 -4.41
CA THR A 58 -1.54 -27.05 -3.15
C THR A 58 -0.39 -27.42 -2.23
N MET A 59 -0.52 -27.09 -0.95
CA MET A 59 0.51 -27.32 0.06
C MET A 59 -0.11 -27.75 1.37
N LYS A 60 0.72 -28.35 2.24
CA LYS A 60 0.31 -28.79 3.59
C LYS A 60 0.45 -27.65 4.59
N PRO A 61 -0.42 -27.56 5.60
CA PRO A 61 -0.34 -26.55 6.64
C PRO A 61 0.88 -26.75 7.54
N GLY A 62 1.37 -25.68 8.14
CA GLY A 62 2.42 -25.73 9.15
C GLY A 62 3.83 -26.03 8.65
N VAL A 63 4.04 -26.10 7.35
CA VAL A 63 5.36 -26.38 6.73
C VAL A 63 5.78 -25.20 5.87
N PRO A 64 6.99 -24.65 6.08
CA PRO A 64 7.50 -23.57 5.23
C PRO A 64 7.66 -24.01 3.77
N ILE A 65 7.50 -23.07 2.82
CA ILE A 65 7.63 -23.37 1.40
C ILE A 65 8.61 -22.43 0.72
N THR A 66 9.41 -22.96 -0.22
CA THR A 66 10.21 -22.20 -1.15
C THR A 66 9.59 -22.27 -2.56
N LEU A 67 9.29 -21.11 -3.13
CA LEU A 67 8.78 -20.99 -4.49
C LEU A 67 9.92 -20.58 -5.43
N HIS A 68 10.21 -21.42 -6.41
CA HIS A 68 11.24 -21.17 -7.42
C HIS A 68 10.57 -20.54 -8.65
N PHE A 69 10.72 -19.24 -8.82
CA PHE A 69 10.21 -18.53 -9.98
C PHE A 69 11.23 -18.53 -11.11
N ASP A 70 10.92 -19.16 -12.23
CA ASP A 70 11.67 -19.11 -13.47
C ASP A 70 11.01 -18.12 -14.43
N ARG A 71 11.50 -16.89 -14.48
CA ARG A 71 10.93 -15.86 -15.34
C ARG A 71 11.58 -15.88 -16.71
N GLN A 72 10.80 -16.27 -17.72
CA GLN A 72 11.21 -16.41 -19.13
C GLN A 72 10.77 -15.24 -20.02
N GLU A 73 10.61 -14.07 -19.43
CA GLU A 73 10.20 -12.85 -20.14
C GLU A 73 10.81 -11.61 -19.49
N THR A 74 10.77 -10.47 -20.22
CA THR A 74 11.33 -9.21 -19.78
C THR A 74 10.29 -8.10 -19.58
N GLY A 75 8.98 -8.42 -19.76
CA GLY A 75 7.89 -7.44 -19.63
C GLY A 75 7.72 -6.94 -18.20
N GLU A 76 7.50 -5.67 -17.98
CA GLU A 76 7.31 -5.08 -16.63
C GLU A 76 6.21 -5.72 -15.80
N CYS A 77 5.18 -6.25 -16.46
CA CYS A 77 4.01 -6.81 -15.80
C CYS A 77 4.35 -7.86 -14.75
N THR A 78 5.31 -8.73 -15.03
CA THR A 78 5.71 -9.85 -14.16
C THR A 78 7.05 -9.63 -13.49
N SER A 79 7.54 -8.39 -13.43
CA SER A 79 8.81 -8.03 -12.76
C SER A 79 8.76 -8.19 -11.23
N HIS A 80 7.57 -8.28 -10.66
CA HIS A 80 7.34 -8.50 -9.23
C HIS A 80 6.30 -9.57 -9.02
N VAL A 81 6.42 -10.32 -7.93
CA VAL A 81 5.37 -11.16 -7.37
C VAL A 81 4.97 -10.65 -6.00
N VAL A 82 3.68 -10.38 -5.82
CA VAL A 82 3.12 -9.80 -4.61
C VAL A 82 2.17 -10.80 -3.95
N PHE A 83 2.47 -11.16 -2.71
CA PHE A 83 1.61 -11.95 -1.83
C PHE A 83 0.88 -11.01 -0.88
N SER A 84 -0.24 -10.46 -1.32
CA SER A 84 -0.95 -9.39 -0.61
C SER A 84 -1.37 -9.76 0.81
N ASN A 85 -1.73 -11.03 1.06
CA ASN A 85 -2.13 -11.52 2.38
C ASN A 85 -0.94 -11.74 3.33
N LEU A 86 0.28 -11.77 2.80
CA LEU A 86 1.51 -11.99 3.55
C LEU A 86 2.38 -10.73 3.62
N GLY A 87 1.97 -9.65 2.98
CA GLY A 87 2.74 -8.40 2.90
C GLY A 87 4.09 -8.53 2.19
N LEU A 88 4.27 -9.58 1.37
CA LEU A 88 5.53 -9.88 0.70
C LEU A 88 5.47 -9.43 -0.77
N ASP A 89 6.47 -8.65 -1.18
CA ASP A 89 6.72 -8.27 -2.58
C ASP A 89 8.15 -8.68 -2.94
N ALA A 90 8.30 -9.53 -3.93
CA ALA A 90 9.58 -10.00 -4.40
C ALA A 90 9.81 -9.61 -5.86
N MET A 91 10.98 -9.03 -6.15
CA MET A 91 11.39 -8.72 -7.51
C MET A 91 11.79 -10.00 -8.26
N LEU A 92 11.27 -10.15 -9.46
CA LEU A 92 11.63 -11.23 -10.38
C LEU A 92 12.38 -10.63 -11.58
N PRO A 93 13.73 -10.71 -11.61
CA PRO A 93 14.52 -10.23 -12.76
C PRO A 93 14.15 -10.97 -14.06
N GLY A 94 14.19 -10.27 -15.20
CA GLY A 94 13.88 -10.87 -16.49
C GLY A 94 14.87 -11.97 -16.89
N ASN A 95 14.35 -13.09 -17.41
CA ASN A 95 15.14 -14.27 -17.82
C ASN A 95 16.07 -14.79 -16.70
N ALA A 96 15.58 -14.85 -15.47
CA ALA A 96 16.32 -15.28 -14.30
C ALA A 96 15.46 -16.16 -13.38
N HIS A 97 16.11 -16.95 -12.54
CA HIS A 97 15.49 -17.70 -11.47
C HIS A 97 15.53 -16.88 -10.18
N THR A 98 14.46 -16.94 -9.40
CA THR A 98 14.35 -16.25 -8.11
C THR A 98 13.63 -17.14 -7.11
N ASP A 99 14.24 -17.33 -5.95
CA ASP A 99 13.65 -18.11 -4.87
C ASP A 99 12.95 -17.18 -3.89
N VAL A 100 11.68 -17.52 -3.59
CA VAL A 100 10.86 -16.79 -2.64
C VAL A 100 10.51 -17.74 -1.49
N HIS A 101 10.97 -17.41 -0.29
CA HIS A 101 10.73 -18.20 0.90
C HIS A 101 9.51 -17.68 1.64
N LEU A 102 8.55 -18.55 1.93
CA LEU A 102 7.36 -18.24 2.71
C LEU A 102 7.36 -19.04 4.02
N PRO A 103 6.90 -18.43 5.12
CA PRO A 103 6.77 -19.11 6.41
C PRO A 103 5.74 -20.23 6.35
N ALA A 104 5.63 -21.00 7.42
CA ALA A 104 4.55 -21.94 7.60
C ALA A 104 3.20 -21.21 7.61
N LEU A 105 2.26 -21.64 6.77
CA LEU A 105 0.95 -21.02 6.59
C LEU A 105 -0.15 -21.87 7.20
N ALA A 106 -1.19 -21.20 7.71
CA ALA A 106 -2.42 -21.85 8.18
C ALA A 106 -3.29 -22.32 6.97
N PRO A 107 -4.23 -23.27 7.17
CA PRO A 107 -5.17 -23.65 6.13
C PRO A 107 -5.91 -22.45 5.54
N GLY A 108 -5.95 -22.36 4.19
CA GLY A 108 -6.59 -21.26 3.49
C GLY A 108 -6.07 -21.03 2.08
N ASP A 109 -6.66 -20.07 1.39
CA ASP A 109 -6.27 -19.65 0.04
C ASP A 109 -5.46 -18.34 0.12
N TYR A 110 -4.22 -18.38 -0.35
CA TYR A 110 -3.28 -17.25 -0.39
C TYR A 110 -3.03 -16.81 -1.84
N PRO A 111 -3.76 -15.81 -2.33
CA PRO A 111 -3.56 -15.31 -3.69
C PRO A 111 -2.24 -14.54 -3.80
N PHE A 112 -1.55 -14.74 -4.91
CA PHE A 112 -0.43 -13.91 -5.31
C PHE A 112 -0.63 -13.40 -6.74
N ALA A 113 -0.04 -12.26 -7.05
CA ALA A 113 -0.18 -11.65 -8.36
C ALA A 113 1.10 -10.94 -8.79
N CYS A 114 1.21 -10.62 -10.08
CA CYS A 114 2.29 -9.74 -10.55
C CYS A 114 2.10 -8.31 -10.02
N GLY A 115 3.16 -7.50 -10.03
CA GLY A 115 3.14 -6.12 -9.56
C GLY A 115 2.02 -5.27 -10.18
N MET A 116 1.68 -5.50 -11.44
CA MET A 116 0.57 -4.85 -12.13
C MET A 116 -0.79 -5.54 -11.94
N ASN A 117 -0.86 -6.60 -11.15
CA ASN A 117 -2.08 -7.38 -10.89
C ASN A 117 -2.80 -7.95 -12.15
N MET A 118 -2.09 -8.13 -13.23
CA MET A 118 -2.65 -8.71 -14.47
C MET A 118 -2.51 -10.23 -14.52
N VAL A 119 -1.51 -10.78 -13.83
CA VAL A 119 -1.24 -12.22 -13.75
C VAL A 119 -1.43 -12.68 -12.31
N HIS A 120 -2.22 -13.71 -12.11
CA HIS A 120 -2.59 -14.22 -10.78
C HIS A 120 -2.21 -15.66 -10.60
N GLY A 121 -1.75 -15.99 -9.40
CA GLY A 121 -1.57 -17.34 -8.90
C GLY A 121 -2.25 -17.52 -7.55
N MET A 122 -2.31 -18.75 -7.05
CA MET A 122 -2.94 -19.12 -5.80
C MET A 122 -2.13 -20.20 -5.12
N LEU A 123 -1.80 -19.98 -3.85
CA LEU A 123 -1.36 -21.04 -2.95
C LEU A 123 -2.57 -21.50 -2.14
N ARG A 124 -2.87 -22.75 -2.16
CA ARG A 124 -3.92 -23.38 -1.37
C ARG A 124 -3.31 -24.28 -0.32
N VAL A 125 -3.47 -23.92 0.94
CA VAL A 125 -3.09 -24.74 2.08
C VAL A 125 -4.28 -25.61 2.43
N GLU A 126 -4.12 -26.93 2.28
CA GLU A 126 -5.18 -27.89 2.52
C GLU A 126 -5.41 -28.03 4.03
N ASP A 127 -6.67 -28.16 4.45
CA ASP A 127 -7.04 -28.42 5.83
C ASP A 127 -6.79 -29.91 6.14
N ASP A 128 -5.92 -30.21 7.08
CA ASP A 128 -5.60 -31.59 7.52
C ASP A 128 -6.42 -32.01 8.75
N GLY A 129 -7.38 -31.17 9.17
CA GLY A 129 -8.29 -31.42 10.29
C GLY A 129 -7.63 -31.34 11.67
N LYS A 130 -6.38 -30.82 11.76
CA LYS A 130 -5.70 -30.53 13.03
C LYS A 130 -5.90 -29.08 13.41
N ASP A 131 -5.84 -28.79 14.70
CA ASP A 131 -5.91 -27.42 15.20
C ASP A 131 -4.59 -26.68 14.90
N HIS A 132 -4.65 -25.72 13.96
CA HIS A 132 -3.54 -24.87 13.56
C HIS A 132 -3.70 -23.42 14.04
N SER A 133 -4.55 -23.18 15.06
CA SER A 133 -4.85 -21.83 15.60
C SER A 133 -3.59 -21.10 16.09
N ALA A 134 -2.60 -21.84 16.61
CA ALA A 134 -1.30 -21.28 17.01
C ALA A 134 -0.50 -20.67 15.85
N ILE A 135 -0.72 -21.13 14.62
CA ILE A 135 -0.02 -20.60 13.43
C ILE A 135 -0.59 -19.25 13.01
N GLN A 136 -1.88 -19.00 13.24
CA GLN A 136 -2.52 -17.71 12.94
C GLN A 136 -2.00 -16.58 13.83
N HIS A 137 -1.70 -16.84 15.09
CA HIS A 137 -1.12 -15.83 16.00
C HIS A 137 0.35 -15.54 15.71
N ASN A 138 1.15 -16.52 15.31
CA ASN A 138 2.55 -16.31 14.92
C ASN A 138 2.70 -15.68 13.53
N GLY A 139 1.72 -15.81 12.64
CA GLY A 139 1.76 -15.25 11.27
C GLY A 139 1.55 -13.73 11.22
N GLN A 140 0.91 -13.14 12.24
CA GLN A 140 0.72 -11.68 12.31
C GLN A 140 1.86 -10.95 13.03
N THR A 141 2.57 -11.64 13.94
CA THR A 141 3.66 -11.04 14.72
C THR A 141 5.07 -11.43 14.24
N SER A 142 5.22 -12.46 13.40
CA SER A 142 6.53 -12.96 12.96
C SER A 142 6.77 -12.82 11.44
N ALA A 143 5.86 -12.27 10.69
CA ALA A 143 6.04 -11.97 9.25
C ALA A 143 6.76 -10.62 9.00
N ALA A 144 7.39 -10.06 10.01
CA ALA A 144 8.59 -9.27 9.81
C ALA A 144 9.80 -10.20 9.61
N VAL A 145 9.65 -11.24 8.78
CA VAL A 145 10.83 -11.77 8.07
C VAL A 145 11.25 -10.61 7.17
N ALA A 146 12.32 -9.97 7.58
CA ALA A 146 13.01 -8.98 6.79
C ALA A 146 13.09 -9.49 5.35
N ALA A 147 12.17 -9.03 4.50
CA ALA A 147 12.55 -8.84 3.11
C ALA A 147 13.91 -8.14 3.21
N PRO A 148 14.96 -8.60 2.52
CA PRO A 148 16.28 -7.96 2.60
C PRO A 148 15.98 -6.47 2.48
N ALA A 149 16.35 -5.72 3.52
CA ALA A 149 16.05 -4.30 3.57
C ALA A 149 16.50 -3.78 2.22
N LEU A 150 15.56 -3.37 1.36
CA LEU A 150 15.89 -2.75 0.09
C LEU A 150 16.73 -1.57 0.52
N ASN A 151 18.06 -1.71 0.36
CA ASN A 151 18.96 -0.62 0.63
C ASN A 151 18.38 0.55 -0.14
N ALA A 152 18.24 1.70 0.48
CA ALA A 152 17.62 2.86 -0.18
C ALA A 152 18.30 3.21 -1.51
N VAL A 153 19.57 2.79 -1.69
CA VAL A 153 20.33 2.84 -2.95
C VAL A 153 19.69 1.93 -4.01
N ASP A 154 19.33 0.70 -3.64
CA ASP A 154 18.64 -0.23 -4.56
C ASP A 154 17.24 0.27 -4.93
N ALA A 155 16.53 0.89 -4.00
CA ALA A 155 15.22 1.52 -4.26
C ALA A 155 15.35 2.69 -5.25
N LEU A 156 16.38 3.52 -5.12
CA LEU A 156 16.68 4.62 -6.05
C LEU A 156 17.04 4.13 -7.45
N ASP A 157 17.89 3.11 -7.54
CA ASP A 157 18.29 2.53 -8.82
C ASP A 157 17.15 1.79 -9.50
N ASN A 158 16.33 1.11 -8.72
CA ASN A 158 15.14 0.44 -9.23
C ASN A 158 14.13 1.44 -9.77
N GLU A 159 13.88 2.57 -9.07
CA GLU A 159 12.98 3.62 -9.54
C GLU A 159 13.55 4.30 -10.83
N ARG A 160 14.86 4.52 -10.94
CA ARG A 160 15.49 5.02 -12.17
C ARG A 160 15.29 4.05 -13.34
N LYS A 161 15.54 2.76 -13.13
CA LYS A 161 15.32 1.72 -14.15
C LYS A 161 13.85 1.63 -14.57
N ALA A 162 12.93 1.63 -13.60
CA ALA A 162 11.49 1.63 -13.86
C ALA A 162 11.03 2.89 -14.62
N ALA A 163 11.60 4.06 -14.32
CA ALA A 163 11.31 5.29 -15.06
C ALA A 163 11.78 5.23 -16.51
N ASP A 164 12.96 4.66 -16.77
CA ASP A 164 13.48 4.50 -18.13
C ASP A 164 12.70 3.46 -18.94
N GLU A 165 12.27 2.37 -18.31
CA GLU A 165 11.40 1.36 -18.95
C GLU A 165 10.03 1.96 -19.29
N ARG A 166 9.40 2.71 -18.37
CA ARG A 166 8.15 3.44 -18.66
C ARG A 166 8.29 4.40 -19.85
N ARG A 167 9.41 5.11 -19.96
CA ARG A 167 9.67 5.98 -21.11
C ARG A 167 9.79 5.22 -22.42
N LYS A 168 10.41 4.04 -22.40
CA LYS A 168 10.50 3.14 -23.57
C LYS A 168 9.11 2.65 -23.97
N GLU A 169 8.29 2.21 -22.99
CA GLU A 169 6.91 1.79 -23.21
C GLU A 169 6.06 2.91 -23.82
N ILE A 170 6.10 4.13 -23.28
CA ILE A 170 5.37 5.30 -23.81
C ILE A 170 5.77 5.58 -25.28
N LYS A 171 7.07 5.51 -25.59
CA LYS A 171 7.55 5.67 -26.98
C LYS A 171 7.03 4.55 -27.90
N GLN A 172 7.02 3.31 -27.43
CA GLN A 172 6.50 2.18 -28.18
C GLN A 172 5.00 2.29 -28.41
N LEU A 173 4.20 2.57 -27.36
CA LEU A 173 2.76 2.81 -27.48
C LEU A 173 2.46 4.00 -28.40
N GLY A 174 3.20 5.08 -28.30
CA GLY A 174 3.07 6.25 -29.17
C GLY A 174 3.29 5.89 -30.66
N ARG A 175 4.27 5.04 -30.97
CA ARG A 175 4.49 4.53 -32.31
C ARG A 175 3.34 3.66 -32.81
N LEU A 176 2.84 2.73 -31.96
CA LEU A 176 1.71 1.85 -32.31
C LEU A 176 0.43 2.66 -32.55
N VAL A 177 0.15 3.68 -31.72
CA VAL A 177 -0.97 4.61 -31.90
C VAL A 177 -0.84 5.37 -33.22
N ALA A 178 0.33 5.89 -33.54
CA ALA A 178 0.56 6.63 -34.79
C ALA A 178 0.30 5.73 -36.01
N ILE A 179 0.87 4.51 -36.04
CA ILE A 179 0.66 3.54 -37.12
C ILE A 179 -0.81 3.15 -37.20
N GLY A 180 -1.44 2.82 -36.06
CA GLY A 180 -2.85 2.45 -36.00
C GLY A 180 -3.75 3.56 -36.54
N THR A 181 -3.50 4.81 -36.14
CA THR A 181 -4.27 5.96 -36.62
C THR A 181 -4.10 6.19 -38.13
N VAL A 182 -2.87 6.16 -38.65
CA VAL A 182 -2.60 6.35 -40.08
C VAL A 182 -3.28 5.31 -40.96
N LEU A 183 -3.30 4.04 -40.50
CA LEU A 183 -3.94 2.97 -41.26
C LEU A 183 -5.45 2.89 -41.07
N THR A 184 -5.97 3.25 -39.93
CA THR A 184 -7.40 3.19 -39.61
C THR A 184 -8.17 4.38 -40.14
N LEU A 185 -7.59 5.58 -40.09
CA LEU A 185 -8.28 6.83 -40.43
C LEU A 185 -8.83 6.84 -41.87
N PRO A 186 -8.09 6.40 -42.91
CA PRO A 186 -8.63 6.31 -44.27
C PRO A 186 -9.83 5.37 -44.35
N VAL A 187 -9.76 4.18 -43.75
CA VAL A 187 -10.85 3.22 -43.74
C VAL A 187 -12.08 3.78 -43.04
N PHE A 188 -11.87 4.44 -41.91
CA PHE A 188 -12.94 5.10 -41.14
C PHE A 188 -13.63 6.21 -41.92
N ILE A 189 -12.87 7.09 -42.59
CA ILE A 189 -13.42 8.21 -43.39
C ILE A 189 -14.25 7.66 -44.55
N VAL A 190 -13.73 6.66 -45.27
CA VAL A 190 -14.43 6.00 -46.37
C VAL A 190 -15.75 5.37 -45.93
N SER A 191 -15.70 4.65 -44.81
CA SER A 191 -16.91 4.01 -44.23
C SER A 191 -17.95 5.06 -43.83
N MET A 192 -17.54 6.17 -43.19
CA MET A 192 -18.45 7.23 -42.78
C MET A 192 -19.08 7.98 -44.00
N LEU A 193 -18.30 8.25 -45.02
CA LEU A 193 -18.81 8.92 -46.25
C LEU A 193 -19.77 8.00 -47.02
N SER A 194 -19.48 6.70 -47.04
CA SER A 194 -20.40 5.69 -47.64
C SER A 194 -21.74 5.65 -46.91
N MET A 195 -21.73 5.66 -45.57
CA MET A 195 -22.97 5.72 -44.76
C MET A 195 -23.76 7.04 -44.92
N ALA A 196 -23.08 8.14 -45.20
CA ALA A 196 -23.71 9.46 -45.39
C ALA A 196 -24.37 9.64 -46.76
N GLY A 197 -24.41 8.60 -47.62
CA GLY A 197 -25.10 8.63 -48.89
C GLY A 197 -24.34 9.30 -50.03
N HIS A 198 -23.02 9.52 -49.86
CA HIS A 198 -22.17 10.01 -50.97
C HIS A 198 -21.83 8.83 -51.89
N ALA A 199 -22.74 8.54 -52.85
CA ALA A 199 -22.67 7.42 -53.79
C ALA A 199 -21.56 7.54 -54.87
N ASP A 200 -20.89 8.68 -55.00
CA ASP A 200 -19.91 8.93 -56.06
C ASP A 200 -18.46 8.58 -55.68
N MET A 201 -18.29 7.67 -54.68
CA MET A 201 -16.96 7.24 -54.30
C MET A 201 -16.37 6.27 -55.33
N PRO A 202 -15.06 6.35 -55.63
CA PRO A 202 -14.41 5.38 -56.51
C PRO A 202 -14.51 3.95 -55.89
N ALA A 203 -14.96 2.97 -56.71
CA ALA A 203 -15.21 1.59 -56.29
C ALA A 203 -13.97 0.92 -55.71
N TRP A 204 -12.74 1.36 -56.04
CA TRP A 204 -11.53 0.80 -55.46
C TRP A 204 -11.34 1.21 -53.97
N LEU A 205 -11.87 2.38 -53.58
CA LEU A 205 -11.73 2.91 -52.22
C LEU A 205 -12.69 2.21 -51.26
N THR A 206 -13.84 1.78 -51.73
CA THR A 206 -14.83 1.01 -50.96
C THR A 206 -14.60 -0.51 -50.99
N ASN A 207 -13.54 -0.94 -51.68
CA ASN A 207 -13.23 -2.38 -51.81
C ASN A 207 -12.91 -3.01 -50.46
N PRO A 208 -13.64 -4.07 -50.03
CA PRO A 208 -13.41 -4.75 -48.76
C PRO A 208 -11.98 -5.31 -48.60
N TRP A 209 -11.34 -5.76 -49.67
CA TRP A 209 -9.98 -6.25 -49.65
C TRP A 209 -8.94 -5.15 -49.35
N LEU A 210 -9.17 -3.92 -49.85
CA LEU A 210 -8.31 -2.80 -49.51
C LEU A 210 -8.39 -2.48 -47.99
N GLN A 211 -9.60 -2.49 -47.44
CA GLN A 211 -9.81 -2.33 -46.00
C GLN A 211 -9.13 -3.44 -45.22
N ALA A 212 -9.24 -4.71 -45.66
CA ALA A 212 -8.57 -5.87 -45.07
C ALA A 212 -7.04 -5.67 -45.03
N VAL A 213 -6.43 -5.23 -46.15
CA VAL A 213 -4.97 -5.01 -46.23
C VAL A 213 -4.50 -3.91 -45.26
N LEU A 214 -5.28 -2.84 -45.12
CA LEU A 214 -4.95 -1.73 -44.23
C LEU A 214 -5.13 -2.09 -42.72
N ILE A 215 -6.17 -2.89 -42.39
CA ILE A 215 -6.51 -3.19 -41.00
C ILE A 215 -5.80 -4.43 -40.47
N THR A 216 -5.36 -5.37 -41.33
CA THR A 216 -4.58 -6.54 -40.89
C THR A 216 -3.31 -6.16 -40.07
N PRO A 217 -2.47 -5.19 -40.50
CA PRO A 217 -1.38 -4.73 -39.67
C PRO A 217 -1.86 -4.09 -38.34
N VAL A 218 -3.00 -3.40 -38.34
CA VAL A 218 -3.56 -2.85 -37.08
C VAL A 218 -3.98 -3.98 -36.16
N MET A 219 -4.66 -5.01 -36.67
CA MET A 219 -5.09 -6.16 -35.87
C MET A 219 -3.91 -6.91 -35.25
N PHE A 220 -2.90 -7.29 -36.02
CA PHE A 220 -1.85 -8.20 -35.57
C PHE A 220 -0.59 -7.50 -35.02
N TYR A 221 -0.17 -6.39 -35.62
CA TYR A 221 1.01 -5.67 -35.17
C TYR A 221 0.66 -4.63 -34.10
N CYS A 222 -0.28 -3.73 -34.36
CA CYS A 222 -0.67 -2.73 -33.36
C CYS A 222 -1.44 -3.38 -32.19
N GLY A 223 -2.34 -4.34 -32.48
CA GLY A 223 -3.07 -5.11 -31.47
C GLY A 223 -2.24 -6.19 -30.78
N GLY A 224 -1.03 -6.46 -31.25
CA GLY A 224 -0.14 -7.50 -30.71
C GLY A 224 0.02 -7.48 -29.19
N PRO A 225 0.32 -6.34 -28.56
CA PRO A 225 0.40 -6.24 -27.09
C PRO A 225 -0.90 -6.58 -26.36
N ILE A 226 -2.06 -6.35 -26.99
CA ILE A 226 -3.37 -6.65 -26.42
C ILE A 226 -3.63 -8.16 -26.54
N HIS A 227 -3.41 -8.73 -27.72
CA HIS A 227 -3.68 -10.15 -27.99
C HIS A 227 -2.73 -11.10 -27.28
N LYS A 228 -1.44 -10.72 -27.14
CA LYS A 228 -0.43 -11.51 -26.40
C LYS A 228 -0.76 -11.67 -24.93
N VAL A 229 -1.50 -10.77 -24.35
CA VAL A 229 -1.97 -10.83 -22.95
C VAL A 229 -3.39 -11.43 -22.88
N GLY A 230 -4.29 -10.96 -23.74
CA GLY A 230 -5.72 -11.30 -23.67
C GLY A 230 -6.04 -12.77 -23.93
N TRP A 231 -5.41 -13.40 -24.93
CA TRP A 231 -5.65 -14.81 -25.22
C TRP A 231 -5.10 -15.75 -24.14
N PRO A 232 -3.85 -15.62 -23.65
CA PRO A 232 -3.39 -16.43 -22.53
C PRO A 232 -4.24 -16.23 -21.27
N ALA A 233 -4.61 -14.99 -20.90
CA ALA A 233 -5.47 -14.72 -19.75
C ALA A 233 -6.81 -15.45 -19.85
N LEU A 234 -7.41 -15.51 -21.05
CA LEU A 234 -8.63 -16.25 -21.28
C LEU A 234 -8.43 -17.76 -21.12
N ILE A 235 -7.36 -18.33 -21.70
CA ILE A 235 -7.03 -19.75 -21.63
C ILE A 235 -6.73 -20.16 -20.18
N HIS A 236 -6.00 -19.35 -19.43
CA HIS A 236 -5.65 -19.61 -18.03
C HIS A 236 -6.79 -19.29 -17.04
N ARG A 237 -8.01 -19.01 -17.52
CA ARG A 237 -9.21 -18.71 -16.70
C ARG A 237 -9.06 -17.51 -15.77
N SER A 238 -8.20 -16.57 -16.11
CA SER A 238 -8.07 -15.28 -15.44
C SER A 238 -8.32 -14.15 -16.43
N PRO A 239 -9.53 -14.09 -17.03
CA PRO A 239 -9.83 -13.16 -18.09
C PRO A 239 -9.77 -11.71 -17.57
N ASP A 240 -9.15 -10.86 -18.37
CA ASP A 240 -8.96 -9.44 -18.14
C ASP A 240 -9.62 -8.58 -19.23
N MET A 241 -9.37 -7.27 -19.19
CA MET A 241 -9.86 -6.36 -20.23
C MET A 241 -9.34 -6.71 -21.63
N ASN A 242 -8.09 -7.21 -21.71
CA ASN A 242 -7.48 -7.56 -23.00
C ASN A 242 -8.17 -8.76 -23.62
N SER A 243 -8.70 -9.65 -22.79
CA SER A 243 -9.49 -10.81 -23.21
C SER A 243 -10.76 -10.38 -23.93
N LEU A 244 -11.50 -9.40 -23.41
CA LEU A 244 -12.73 -8.88 -24.03
C LEU A 244 -12.44 -8.18 -25.36
N VAL A 245 -11.41 -7.31 -25.38
CA VAL A 245 -11.01 -6.60 -26.61
C VAL A 245 -10.51 -7.59 -27.67
N SER A 246 -9.70 -8.59 -27.26
CA SER A 246 -9.20 -9.62 -28.18
C SER A 246 -10.34 -10.44 -28.77
N LEU A 247 -11.31 -10.85 -27.94
CA LEU A 247 -12.48 -11.63 -28.40
C LEU A 247 -13.35 -10.81 -29.36
N GLY A 248 -13.70 -9.57 -28.99
CA GLY A 248 -14.54 -8.68 -29.78
C GLY A 248 -13.91 -8.28 -31.12
N SER A 249 -12.63 -7.86 -31.10
CA SER A 249 -11.92 -7.46 -32.32
C SER A 249 -11.68 -8.64 -33.25
N THR A 250 -11.38 -9.84 -32.71
CA THR A 250 -11.21 -11.05 -33.51
C THR A 250 -12.54 -11.47 -34.14
N ALA A 251 -13.65 -11.44 -33.41
CA ALA A 251 -14.97 -11.75 -33.95
C ALA A 251 -15.35 -10.82 -35.11
N ALA A 252 -15.16 -9.52 -34.95
CA ALA A 252 -15.42 -8.52 -35.98
C ALA A 252 -14.49 -8.70 -37.21
N TYR A 253 -13.20 -8.98 -36.96
CA TYR A 253 -12.21 -9.21 -38.03
C TYR A 253 -12.54 -10.46 -38.84
N LEU A 254 -12.83 -11.58 -38.19
CA LEU A 254 -13.20 -12.85 -38.84
C LEU A 254 -14.48 -12.70 -39.68
N TYR A 255 -15.49 -12.02 -39.13
CA TYR A 255 -16.72 -11.75 -39.89
C TYR A 255 -16.41 -10.91 -41.13
N SER A 256 -15.63 -9.84 -41.02
CA SER A 256 -15.26 -9.01 -42.16
C SER A 256 -14.47 -9.79 -43.22
N LEU A 257 -13.63 -10.73 -42.79
CA LEU A 257 -12.90 -11.62 -43.70
C LEU A 257 -13.84 -12.58 -44.39
N ILE A 258 -14.84 -13.14 -43.68
CA ILE A 258 -15.89 -13.98 -44.27
C ILE A 258 -16.69 -13.19 -45.32
N VAL A 259 -17.00 -11.92 -45.06
CA VAL A 259 -17.65 -11.03 -46.04
C VAL A 259 -16.79 -10.88 -47.31
N CYS A 260 -15.46 -10.71 -47.17
CA CYS A 260 -14.54 -10.64 -48.31
C CYS A 260 -14.54 -11.91 -49.15
N ILE A 261 -14.53 -13.11 -48.52
CA ILE A 261 -14.36 -14.42 -49.20
C ILE A 261 -15.71 -14.95 -49.72
N ALA A 262 -16.74 -14.85 -48.91
CA ALA A 262 -18.03 -15.50 -49.17
C ALA A 262 -19.21 -14.51 -49.22
N GLY A 263 -18.96 -13.23 -49.50
CA GLY A 263 -19.96 -12.18 -49.55
C GLY A 263 -21.22 -12.51 -50.37
N PRO A 264 -21.11 -13.10 -51.58
CA PRO A 264 -22.27 -13.50 -52.38
C PRO A 264 -23.18 -14.55 -51.71
N ALA A 265 -22.60 -15.38 -50.82
CA ALA A 265 -23.36 -16.43 -50.11
C ALA A 265 -24.11 -15.88 -48.86
N LEU A 266 -23.77 -14.67 -48.42
CA LEU A 266 -24.43 -14.03 -47.28
C LEU A 266 -25.76 -13.37 -47.69
N PRO A 267 -26.75 -13.31 -46.76
CA PRO A 267 -28.00 -12.57 -46.97
C PRO A 267 -27.77 -11.13 -47.38
N ALA A 268 -28.66 -10.56 -48.21
CA ALA A 268 -28.63 -9.15 -48.55
C ALA A 268 -28.66 -8.30 -47.26
N GLY A 269 -27.81 -7.28 -47.13
CA GLY A 269 -27.64 -6.44 -45.94
C GLY A 269 -26.62 -6.94 -44.92
N SER A 270 -26.18 -8.24 -44.98
CA SER A 270 -25.09 -8.77 -44.15
C SER A 270 -23.75 -8.83 -44.91
N ARG A 271 -23.59 -8.06 -45.98
CA ARG A 271 -22.40 -8.07 -46.85
C ARG A 271 -21.42 -6.93 -46.58
N GLU A 272 -21.68 -6.14 -45.57
CA GLU A 272 -20.80 -5.02 -45.20
C GLU A 272 -19.73 -5.52 -44.23
N PRO A 273 -18.43 -5.26 -44.50
CA PRO A 273 -17.37 -5.58 -43.58
C PRO A 273 -17.30 -4.56 -42.44
N TYR A 274 -16.75 -4.92 -41.27
CA TYR A 274 -16.56 -4.05 -40.09
C TYR A 274 -15.07 -3.83 -39.77
N PHE A 275 -14.21 -3.78 -40.80
CA PHE A 275 -12.78 -3.52 -40.62
C PHE A 275 -12.50 -2.18 -39.95
N GLU A 276 -13.30 -1.13 -40.26
CA GLU A 276 -13.18 0.18 -39.61
C GLU A 276 -13.39 0.06 -38.10
N SER A 277 -14.34 -0.75 -37.66
CA SER A 277 -14.63 -0.98 -36.24
C SER A 277 -13.45 -1.64 -35.54
N VAL A 278 -12.82 -2.66 -36.16
CA VAL A 278 -11.62 -3.32 -35.63
C VAL A 278 -10.48 -2.33 -35.48
N GLY A 279 -10.19 -1.53 -36.52
CA GLY A 279 -9.13 -0.55 -36.51
C GLY A 279 -9.32 0.53 -35.44
N VAL A 280 -10.53 1.08 -35.38
CA VAL A 280 -10.88 2.14 -34.40
C VAL A 280 -10.78 1.61 -32.97
N VAL A 281 -11.32 0.42 -32.68
CA VAL A 281 -11.30 -0.16 -31.35
C VAL A 281 -9.87 -0.40 -30.87
N ILE A 282 -9.03 -1.06 -31.66
CA ILE A 282 -7.63 -1.33 -31.28
C ILE A 282 -6.87 -0.02 -31.08
N THR A 283 -7.05 0.96 -31.99
CA THR A 283 -6.38 2.25 -31.90
C THR A 283 -6.81 3.03 -30.66
N LEU A 284 -8.12 3.08 -30.34
CA LEU A 284 -8.64 3.75 -29.15
C LEU A 284 -8.18 3.07 -27.86
N VAL A 285 -8.10 1.73 -27.82
CA VAL A 285 -7.53 1.00 -26.67
C VAL A 285 -6.06 1.37 -26.48
N LEU A 286 -5.27 1.44 -27.56
CA LEU A 286 -3.88 1.86 -27.49
C LEU A 286 -3.73 3.33 -27.03
N VAL A 287 -4.61 4.24 -27.50
CA VAL A 287 -4.66 5.61 -27.01
C VAL A 287 -4.96 5.63 -25.51
N GLY A 288 -5.95 4.86 -25.04
CA GLY A 288 -6.26 4.72 -23.63
C GLY A 288 -5.02 4.28 -22.81
N ARG A 289 -4.31 3.24 -23.27
CA ARG A 289 -3.06 2.76 -22.63
C ARG A 289 -1.94 3.81 -22.65
N LEU A 290 -1.78 4.52 -23.76
CA LEU A 290 -0.78 5.60 -23.86
C LEU A 290 -1.07 6.70 -22.84
N LEU A 291 -2.33 7.12 -22.71
CA LEU A 291 -2.75 8.11 -21.70
C LEU A 291 -2.55 7.59 -20.29
N GLU A 292 -2.84 6.31 -20.05
CA GLU A 292 -2.58 5.61 -18.80
C GLU A 292 -1.10 5.62 -18.42
N SER A 293 -0.20 5.17 -19.31
CA SER A 293 1.25 5.14 -19.07
C SER A 293 1.81 6.55 -18.84
N LYS A 294 1.33 7.57 -19.59
CA LYS A 294 1.68 8.97 -19.33
C LYS A 294 1.17 9.49 -17.98
N ALA A 295 0.00 9.07 -17.55
CA ALA A 295 -0.52 9.46 -16.24
C ALA A 295 0.31 8.86 -15.11
N ARG A 296 0.73 7.60 -15.24
CA ARG A 296 1.66 6.93 -14.30
C ARG A 296 3.03 7.62 -14.27
N GLU A 297 3.59 8.03 -15.41
CA GLU A 297 4.84 8.83 -15.44
C GLU A 297 4.67 10.15 -14.66
N GLY A 298 3.50 10.79 -14.80
CA GLY A 298 3.18 12.00 -14.04
C GLY A 298 3.11 11.78 -12.54
N THR A 299 2.70 10.61 -12.05
CA THR A 299 2.58 10.32 -10.61
C THR A 299 3.92 10.05 -9.93
N GLY A 300 4.91 9.50 -10.63
CA GLY A 300 6.28 9.34 -10.11
C GLY A 300 7.06 10.66 -9.93
N LYS A 301 6.53 11.80 -10.38
CA LYS A 301 7.20 13.10 -10.24
C LYS A 301 7.40 13.53 -8.78
N ALA A 302 6.55 13.09 -7.84
CA ALA A 302 6.72 13.42 -6.43
C ALA A 302 8.03 12.82 -5.87
N VAL A 303 8.28 11.53 -6.09
CA VAL A 303 9.54 10.86 -5.72
C VAL A 303 10.71 11.49 -6.48
N GLN A 304 10.57 11.73 -7.80
CA GLN A 304 11.59 12.38 -8.59
C GLN A 304 11.90 13.82 -8.13
N SER A 305 10.91 14.55 -7.59
CA SER A 305 11.16 15.88 -7.01
C SER A 305 12.00 15.79 -5.75
N LEU A 306 11.75 14.79 -4.89
CA LEU A 306 12.57 14.52 -3.71
C LEU A 306 14.01 14.14 -4.10
N ILE A 307 14.18 13.27 -5.10
CA ILE A 307 15.51 12.89 -5.61
C ILE A 307 16.28 14.12 -6.14
N LYS A 308 15.60 15.08 -6.78
CA LYS A 308 16.23 16.30 -7.30
C LYS A 308 16.65 17.29 -6.22
N LEU A 309 16.17 17.11 -4.98
CA LEU A 309 16.61 17.95 -3.86
C LEU A 309 18.05 17.67 -3.45
N ARG A 310 18.56 16.47 -3.67
CA ARG A 310 19.94 16.09 -3.32
C ARG A 310 20.94 16.88 -4.17
N PRO A 311 21.88 17.63 -3.57
CA PRO A 311 22.95 18.28 -4.31
C PRO A 311 23.85 17.22 -4.96
N ARG A 312 24.57 17.62 -6.01
CA ARG A 312 25.49 16.71 -6.70
C ARG A 312 26.89 16.71 -6.11
N ASN A 313 27.31 17.85 -5.58
CA ASN A 313 28.65 18.10 -5.07
C ASN A 313 28.57 18.63 -3.66
N ALA A 314 29.63 18.41 -2.88
CA ALA A 314 29.86 18.95 -1.55
C ALA A 314 31.25 19.59 -1.50
N GLN A 315 31.41 20.62 -0.66
CA GLN A 315 32.69 21.27 -0.38
C GLN A 315 33.22 20.70 0.93
N THR A 316 34.30 19.94 0.88
CA THR A 316 34.94 19.37 2.09
C THR A 316 36.17 20.11 2.48
N ILE A 317 36.50 20.07 3.79
CA ILE A 317 37.72 20.61 4.36
C ILE A 317 38.46 19.55 5.18
N SER A 318 39.80 19.73 5.35
CA SER A 318 40.56 18.87 6.24
C SER A 318 40.27 19.19 7.72
N PRO A 319 40.26 18.21 8.63
CA PRO A 319 39.97 18.41 10.05
C PRO A 319 40.89 19.48 10.70
N ASP A 320 42.15 19.56 10.29
CA ASP A 320 43.13 20.51 10.81
C ASP A 320 42.75 21.99 10.55
N MET A 321 41.82 22.26 9.66
CA MET A 321 41.39 23.60 9.30
C MET A 321 40.23 24.09 10.18
N LEU A 322 39.58 23.20 10.91
CA LEU A 322 38.42 23.54 11.78
C LEU A 322 38.81 24.47 12.90
N ASP A 323 39.95 24.19 13.56
CA ASP A 323 40.47 24.95 14.73
C ASP A 323 41.11 26.29 14.35
N GLN A 324 41.36 26.53 13.05
CA GLN A 324 42.02 27.77 12.58
C GLN A 324 41.05 28.93 12.37
N GLY A 325 39.75 28.72 12.61
CA GLY A 325 38.69 29.72 12.58
C GLY A 325 38.01 29.94 11.24
N GLU A 326 36.96 30.75 11.29
CA GLU A 326 36.00 30.91 10.16
C GLU A 326 36.64 31.40 8.86
N HIS A 327 37.66 32.24 8.93
CA HIS A 327 38.39 32.78 7.77
C HIS A 327 39.11 31.69 6.98
N VAL A 328 39.49 30.59 7.61
CA VAL A 328 40.28 29.52 6.98
C VAL A 328 39.36 28.54 6.23
N TRP A 329 38.31 28.07 6.86
CA TRP A 329 37.39 27.13 6.21
C TRP A 329 36.44 27.80 5.18
N HIS A 330 36.29 29.15 5.24
CA HIS A 330 35.52 29.93 4.27
C HIS A 330 36.32 30.19 2.97
N ASN A 331 37.64 30.05 2.99
CA ASN A 331 38.48 30.30 1.82
C ASN A 331 38.29 29.18 0.77
N PRO A 332 37.83 29.49 -0.48
CA PRO A 332 37.63 28.50 -1.51
C PRO A 332 38.88 27.64 -1.85
N ASN A 333 40.07 28.21 -1.64
CA ASN A 333 41.33 27.50 -1.90
C ASN A 333 41.63 26.37 -0.90
N ASN A 334 40.93 26.38 0.25
CA ASN A 334 41.05 25.37 1.29
C ASN A 334 39.96 24.31 1.20
N GLN A 335 39.02 24.47 0.26
CA GLN A 335 37.89 23.56 0.05
C GLN A 335 38.18 22.62 -1.14
N THR A 336 37.79 21.36 -0.96
CA THR A 336 37.87 20.35 -2.03
C THR A 336 36.43 20.00 -2.43
N THR A 337 36.16 20.12 -3.74
CA THR A 337 34.85 19.71 -4.27
C THR A 337 34.84 18.22 -4.52
N ILE A 338 33.95 17.48 -3.88
CA ILE A 338 33.74 16.04 -4.11
C ILE A 338 32.27 15.75 -4.49
N GLY A 339 32.04 14.62 -5.12
CA GLY A 339 30.66 14.13 -5.35
C GLY A 339 29.99 13.78 -4.02
N VAL A 340 28.70 14.08 -3.88
CA VAL A 340 27.97 13.70 -2.66
C VAL A 340 27.91 12.18 -2.47
N ASP A 341 28.03 11.42 -3.55
CA ASP A 341 28.12 9.96 -3.53
C ASP A 341 29.48 9.44 -3.01
N ASP A 342 30.52 10.29 -2.98
CA ASP A 342 31.88 9.98 -2.50
C ASP A 342 32.09 10.39 -1.03
N LEU A 343 31.11 11.07 -0.41
CA LEU A 343 31.15 11.47 1.01
C LEU A 343 31.19 10.24 1.93
N LYS A 344 31.92 10.38 3.02
CA LYS A 344 32.02 9.37 4.08
C LYS A 344 31.55 9.94 5.42
N VAL A 345 31.09 9.07 6.29
CA VAL A 345 30.81 9.44 7.68
C VAL A 345 32.06 9.99 8.33
N GLY A 346 31.93 11.15 9.00
CA GLY A 346 33.03 11.88 9.62
C GLY A 346 33.63 12.98 8.76
N ASP A 347 33.36 13.04 7.46
CA ASP A 347 33.81 14.13 6.59
C ASP A 347 33.27 15.48 7.08
N LEU A 348 34.09 16.53 6.92
CA LEU A 348 33.71 17.90 7.26
C LEU A 348 33.28 18.64 5.99
N VAL A 349 32.05 19.10 5.95
CA VAL A 349 31.45 19.77 4.80
C VAL A 349 31.10 21.21 5.15
N VAL A 350 31.52 22.14 4.30
CA VAL A 350 31.18 23.56 4.43
C VAL A 350 29.86 23.84 3.71
N VAL A 351 28.93 24.47 4.41
CA VAL A 351 27.64 24.90 3.86
C VAL A 351 27.49 26.40 4.03
N LYS A 352 27.12 27.09 2.96
CA LYS A 352 26.93 28.53 2.89
C LYS A 352 25.47 28.90 2.70
N ALA A 353 25.13 30.13 3.09
CA ALA A 353 23.81 30.68 2.83
C ALA A 353 23.38 30.51 1.35
N GLY A 354 22.17 30.00 1.11
CA GLY A 354 21.62 29.70 -0.20
C GLY A 354 21.95 28.31 -0.74
N GLU A 355 22.87 27.58 -0.10
CA GLU A 355 23.24 26.23 -0.52
C GLU A 355 22.32 25.15 0.12
N ARG A 356 22.27 24.00 -0.52
CA ARG A 356 21.62 22.82 0.06
C ARG A 356 22.62 22.03 0.87
N ILE A 357 22.17 21.53 2.02
CA ILE A 357 22.97 20.64 2.88
C ILE A 357 23.19 19.31 2.17
N PRO A 358 24.44 18.87 1.96
CA PRO A 358 24.74 17.73 1.08
C PRO A 358 24.44 16.36 1.70
N ALA A 359 24.55 16.23 3.03
CA ALA A 359 24.33 15.00 3.78
C ALA A 359 23.82 15.31 5.18
N ASP A 360 23.23 14.32 5.84
CA ASP A 360 22.83 14.43 7.24
C ASP A 360 24.07 14.55 8.12
N GLY A 361 24.02 15.39 9.15
CA GLY A 361 25.19 15.63 9.99
C GLY A 361 24.91 16.47 11.21
N GLU A 362 25.99 16.83 11.90
CA GLU A 362 26.00 17.69 13.08
C GLU A 362 26.81 18.96 12.77
N VAL A 363 26.32 20.11 13.16
CA VAL A 363 27.03 21.39 13.07
C VAL A 363 28.17 21.38 14.07
N VAL A 364 29.43 21.44 13.58
CA VAL A 364 30.63 21.48 14.44
C VAL A 364 31.21 22.87 14.57
N ALA A 365 30.90 23.79 13.65
CA ALA A 365 31.28 25.20 13.72
C ALA A 365 30.30 26.07 12.95
N GLY A 366 30.06 27.29 13.41
CA GLY A 366 29.18 28.26 12.77
C GLY A 366 27.71 28.12 13.19
N THR A 367 26.82 28.80 12.44
CA THR A 367 25.38 28.78 12.66
C THR A 367 24.63 28.82 11.32
N LEU A 368 23.48 28.20 11.24
CA LEU A 368 22.61 28.18 10.06
C LEU A 368 21.15 28.41 10.44
N ASP A 369 20.46 29.21 9.64
CA ASP A 369 18.99 29.21 9.61
C ASP A 369 18.57 28.33 8.43
N ILE A 370 17.88 27.23 8.70
CA ILE A 370 17.59 26.16 7.74
C ILE A 370 16.10 26.14 7.40
N ASP A 371 15.79 26.08 6.10
CA ASP A 371 14.46 25.77 5.60
C ASP A 371 14.32 24.25 5.41
N GLU A 372 13.56 23.64 6.29
CA GLU A 372 13.24 22.21 6.26
C GLU A 372 11.85 21.93 5.67
N SER A 373 11.16 22.95 5.15
CA SER A 373 9.76 22.86 4.68
C SER A 373 9.52 21.77 3.64
N MET A 374 10.54 21.43 2.85
CA MET A 374 10.47 20.37 1.84
C MET A 374 10.40 18.97 2.45
N ILE A 375 10.81 18.80 3.70
CA ILE A 375 10.83 17.51 4.43
C ILE A 375 9.74 17.50 5.49
N THR A 376 9.67 18.53 6.32
CA THR A 376 8.73 18.63 7.45
C THR A 376 7.35 19.17 7.05
N GLY A 377 7.27 19.90 5.94
CA GLY A 377 6.06 20.62 5.53
C GLY A 377 5.76 21.87 6.35
N GLU A 378 6.70 22.33 7.20
CA GLU A 378 6.59 23.55 7.98
C GLU A 378 7.36 24.70 7.35
N SER A 379 6.74 25.89 7.27
CA SER A 379 7.35 27.06 6.62
C SER A 379 8.31 27.84 7.52
N ALA A 380 8.39 27.50 8.83
CA ALA A 380 9.26 28.17 9.76
C ALA A 380 10.71 27.68 9.60
N SER A 381 11.68 28.61 9.51
CA SER A 381 13.10 28.25 9.51
C SER A 381 13.55 27.78 10.90
N VAL A 382 14.42 26.77 10.92
CA VAL A 382 15.03 26.22 12.15
C VAL A 382 16.41 26.84 12.33
N HIS A 383 16.68 27.40 13.51
CA HIS A 383 18.00 27.89 13.86
C HIS A 383 18.86 26.77 14.40
N SER A 384 19.99 26.49 13.75
CA SER A 384 20.94 25.44 14.09
C SER A 384 22.29 26.04 14.45
N SER A 385 22.81 25.66 15.62
CA SER A 385 24.11 26.06 16.14
C SER A 385 25.00 24.82 16.37
N THR A 386 26.24 25.04 16.81
CA THR A 386 27.16 23.94 17.13
C THR A 386 26.51 22.92 18.07
N GLY A 387 26.58 21.66 17.70
CA GLY A 387 25.92 20.52 18.35
C GLY A 387 24.51 20.24 17.86
N SER A 388 23.94 21.07 16.97
CA SER A 388 22.61 20.79 16.35
C SER A 388 22.76 19.81 15.21
N THR A 389 21.81 18.86 15.11
CA THR A 389 21.70 17.96 13.95
C THR A 389 21.03 18.68 12.78
N VAL A 390 21.47 18.39 11.55
CA VAL A 390 20.94 18.96 10.31
C VAL A 390 20.67 17.87 9.29
N THR A 391 19.61 18.04 8.50
CA THR A 391 19.16 17.07 7.53
C THR A 391 19.62 17.43 6.11
N GLY A 392 20.13 16.45 5.40
CA GLY A 392 20.52 16.60 4.00
C GLY A 392 19.37 17.01 3.09
N ALA A 393 19.71 17.71 2.00
CA ALA A 393 18.77 18.27 1.01
C ALA A 393 17.93 19.48 1.48
N THR A 394 17.95 19.87 2.76
CA THR A 394 17.38 21.13 3.27
C THR A 394 18.19 22.34 2.80
N ILE A 395 17.67 23.54 2.91
CA ILE A 395 18.30 24.76 2.37
C ILE A 395 18.77 25.65 3.51
N ALA A 396 20.04 25.97 3.54
CA ALA A 396 20.58 27.01 4.41
C ALA A 396 20.12 28.40 3.92
N LEU A 397 19.22 29.07 4.62
CA LEU A 397 18.73 30.41 4.26
C LEU A 397 19.72 31.50 4.64
N ARG A 398 20.32 31.37 5.81
CA ARG A 398 21.28 32.33 6.36
C ARG A 398 22.35 31.60 7.16
N GLY A 399 23.47 32.31 7.34
CA GLY A 399 24.60 31.79 8.11
C GLY A 399 25.52 30.90 7.26
N ASN A 400 26.58 30.44 7.90
CA ASN A 400 27.57 29.52 7.31
C ASN A 400 28.04 28.59 8.43
N ALA A 401 28.21 27.31 8.09
CA ALA A 401 28.64 26.31 9.05
C ALA A 401 29.49 25.22 8.44
N VAL A 402 30.24 24.54 9.28
CA VAL A 402 30.89 23.29 9.00
C VAL A 402 30.05 22.17 9.63
N ILE A 403 29.69 21.19 8.84
CA ILE A 403 28.87 20.04 9.23
C ILE A 403 29.77 18.81 9.19
N ARG A 404 29.76 18.02 10.27
CA ARG A 404 30.36 16.69 10.29
C ARG A 404 29.29 15.71 9.83
N VAL A 405 29.56 15.01 8.75
CA VAL A 405 28.66 14.03 8.15
C VAL A 405 28.40 12.86 9.11
N SER A 406 27.16 12.59 9.44
CA SER A 406 26.72 11.48 10.30
C SER A 406 26.17 10.30 9.50
N GLN A 407 25.47 10.56 8.39
CA GLN A 407 24.85 9.52 7.56
C GLN A 407 25.02 9.83 6.07
N VAL A 408 25.25 8.79 5.28
CA VAL A 408 25.48 8.90 3.84
C VAL A 408 24.73 7.82 3.05
N GLY A 409 24.49 8.06 1.78
CA GLY A 409 23.97 7.03 0.87
C GLY A 409 22.55 6.59 1.23
N GLY A 410 22.38 5.29 1.44
CA GLY A 410 21.08 4.66 1.76
C GLY A 410 20.54 4.96 3.15
N ASP A 411 21.44 5.28 4.07
CA ASP A 411 21.07 5.52 5.48
C ASP A 411 20.60 6.96 5.71
N SER A 412 20.75 7.85 4.73
CA SER A 412 20.28 9.23 4.84
C SER A 412 18.76 9.32 5.00
N ILE A 413 18.29 10.29 5.78
CA ILE A 413 16.87 10.56 6.04
C ILE A 413 16.10 10.72 4.72
N LEU A 414 16.65 11.46 3.75
CA LEU A 414 16.01 11.61 2.44
C LEU A 414 15.87 10.28 1.70
N ALA A 415 16.87 9.40 1.76
CA ALA A 415 16.84 8.09 1.13
C ALA A 415 15.79 7.17 1.79
N GLN A 416 15.67 7.21 3.11
CA GLN A 416 14.65 6.49 3.87
C GLN A 416 13.23 6.99 3.53
N ILE A 417 13.04 8.32 3.40
CA ILE A 417 11.76 8.90 2.95
C ILE A 417 11.38 8.38 1.56
N ILE A 418 12.34 8.39 0.63
CA ILE A 418 12.11 7.89 -0.73
C ILE A 418 11.74 6.40 -0.71
N ALA A 419 12.43 5.59 0.08
CA ALA A 419 12.14 4.16 0.22
C ALA A 419 10.75 3.91 0.83
N MET A 420 10.33 4.68 1.84
CA MET A 420 8.99 4.59 2.41
C MET A 420 7.90 4.93 1.40
N VAL A 421 8.05 6.03 0.66
CA VAL A 421 7.08 6.43 -0.37
C VAL A 421 7.01 5.38 -1.48
N ALA A 422 8.15 4.85 -1.92
CA ALA A 422 8.19 3.78 -2.92
C ALA A 422 7.48 2.50 -2.43
N ARG A 423 7.71 2.10 -1.17
CA ARG A 423 7.03 0.96 -0.53
C ARG A 423 5.53 1.18 -0.45
N ALA A 424 5.07 2.36 -0.03
CA ALA A 424 3.65 2.69 0.01
C ALA A 424 2.97 2.57 -1.35
N GLN A 425 3.67 2.95 -2.41
CA GLN A 425 3.16 2.86 -3.79
C GLN A 425 3.11 1.42 -4.33
N ALA A 426 3.98 0.54 -3.83
CA ALA A 426 4.02 -0.87 -4.21
C ALA A 426 2.94 -1.71 -3.51
N THR A 427 2.47 -1.30 -2.33
CA THR A 427 1.45 -2.04 -1.57
C THR A 427 0.04 -1.85 -2.13
N LYS A 428 -0.80 -2.90 -1.99
CA LYS A 428 -2.20 -2.84 -2.42
C LYS A 428 -3.13 -2.48 -1.27
N ALA A 429 -3.99 -1.51 -1.53
CA ALA A 429 -5.08 -1.18 -0.62
C ALA A 429 -6.15 -2.30 -0.58
N PRO A 430 -6.81 -2.56 0.56
CA PRO A 430 -7.92 -3.52 0.66
C PRO A 430 -9.05 -3.26 -0.35
N VAL A 431 -9.38 -2.00 -0.61
CA VAL A 431 -10.38 -1.61 -1.61
C VAL A 431 -9.99 -2.04 -3.04
N GLN A 432 -8.70 -2.10 -3.37
CA GLN A 432 -8.22 -2.60 -4.66
C GLN A 432 -8.43 -4.11 -4.78
N GLN A 433 -8.20 -4.87 -3.71
CA GLN A 433 -8.45 -6.33 -3.70
C GLN A 433 -9.93 -6.66 -3.94
N LEU A 434 -10.84 -5.81 -3.41
CA LEU A 434 -12.27 -5.93 -3.69
C LEU A 434 -12.59 -5.71 -5.17
N ALA A 435 -12.02 -4.67 -5.78
CA ALA A 435 -12.19 -4.38 -7.20
C ALA A 435 -11.69 -5.52 -8.10
N ASP A 436 -10.53 -6.11 -7.74
CA ASP A 436 -9.97 -7.27 -8.45
C ASP A 436 -10.89 -8.51 -8.35
N ARG A 437 -11.53 -8.71 -7.19
CA ARG A 437 -12.52 -9.80 -6.99
C ARG A 437 -13.76 -9.58 -7.85
N ILE A 438 -14.24 -8.36 -7.94
CA ILE A 438 -15.37 -8.01 -8.80
C ILE A 438 -15.01 -8.27 -10.27
N ALA A 439 -13.83 -7.83 -10.72
CA ALA A 439 -13.39 -7.99 -12.11
C ALA A 439 -13.36 -9.48 -12.56
N ARG A 440 -12.95 -10.39 -11.69
CA ARG A 440 -12.91 -11.84 -11.98
C ARG A 440 -14.27 -12.46 -12.28
N VAL A 441 -15.34 -11.94 -11.67
CA VAL A 441 -16.71 -12.39 -11.92
C VAL A 441 -17.32 -11.64 -13.10
N PHE A 442 -17.01 -10.36 -13.23
CA PHE A 442 -17.58 -9.47 -14.22
C PHE A 442 -17.32 -9.92 -15.65
N VAL A 443 -16.09 -10.30 -16.02
CA VAL A 443 -15.74 -10.67 -17.39
C VAL A 443 -16.48 -11.91 -17.89
N PRO A 444 -16.55 -13.03 -17.14
CA PRO A 444 -17.39 -14.17 -17.53
C PRO A 444 -18.87 -13.82 -17.70
N VAL A 445 -19.41 -12.96 -16.82
CA VAL A 445 -20.80 -12.49 -16.93
C VAL A 445 -21.03 -11.70 -18.22
N ILE A 446 -20.10 -10.84 -18.60
CA ILE A 446 -20.19 -10.09 -19.85
C ILE A 446 -20.14 -11.00 -21.09
N ILE A 447 -19.29 -12.02 -21.07
CA ILE A 447 -19.26 -13.02 -22.15
C ILE A 447 -20.64 -13.69 -22.28
N ILE A 448 -21.28 -14.05 -21.17
CA ILE A 448 -22.62 -14.66 -21.19
C ILE A 448 -23.65 -13.64 -21.74
N ILE A 449 -23.60 -12.39 -21.31
CA ILE A 449 -24.49 -11.33 -21.82
C ILE A 449 -24.31 -11.17 -23.34
N ALA A 450 -23.08 -11.17 -23.85
CA ALA A 450 -22.80 -11.07 -25.28
C ALA A 450 -23.35 -12.29 -26.05
N ILE A 451 -23.21 -13.51 -25.50
CA ILE A 451 -23.77 -14.74 -26.10
C ILE A 451 -25.28 -14.62 -26.19
N TRP A 452 -25.97 -14.23 -25.13
CA TRP A 452 -27.41 -14.06 -25.14
C TRP A 452 -27.87 -12.90 -26.01
N THR A 453 -27.17 -11.78 -26.04
CA THR A 453 -27.43 -10.68 -26.95
C THR A 453 -27.38 -11.17 -28.40
N PHE A 454 -26.32 -11.90 -28.78
CA PHE A 454 -26.18 -12.46 -30.11
C PHE A 454 -27.36 -13.39 -30.44
N ALA A 455 -27.71 -14.33 -29.57
CA ALA A 455 -28.78 -15.29 -29.75
C ALA A 455 -30.15 -14.61 -29.92
N ILE A 456 -30.44 -13.60 -29.11
CA ILE A 456 -31.72 -12.84 -29.17
C ILE A 456 -31.83 -12.13 -30.52
N TRP A 457 -30.75 -11.44 -30.95
CA TRP A 457 -30.78 -10.66 -32.19
C TRP A 457 -30.83 -11.56 -33.44
N VAL A 458 -30.16 -12.73 -33.45
CA VAL A 458 -30.29 -13.71 -34.54
C VAL A 458 -31.70 -14.27 -34.62
N SER A 459 -32.35 -14.48 -33.44
CA SER A 459 -33.70 -15.12 -33.37
C SER A 459 -34.83 -14.14 -33.69
N PHE A 460 -34.78 -12.94 -33.11
CA PHE A 460 -35.91 -11.98 -33.08
C PHE A 460 -35.59 -10.64 -33.71
N GLY A 461 -34.32 -10.37 -34.06
CA GLY A 461 -33.93 -9.09 -34.63
C GLY A 461 -34.50 -8.86 -36.04
N PRO A 462 -34.61 -7.59 -36.48
CA PRO A 462 -34.95 -7.25 -37.86
C PRO A 462 -33.82 -7.63 -38.82
N GLN A 463 -34.14 -7.72 -40.10
CA GLN A 463 -33.13 -7.94 -41.15
C GLN A 463 -32.21 -6.69 -41.30
N PRO A 464 -30.91 -6.87 -41.45
CA PRO A 464 -30.15 -8.11 -41.52
C PRO A 464 -29.77 -8.67 -40.11
N ARG A 465 -30.40 -9.76 -39.67
CA ARG A 465 -30.30 -10.30 -38.29
C ARG A 465 -28.87 -10.61 -37.86
N LEU A 466 -28.09 -11.25 -38.74
CA LEU A 466 -26.72 -11.66 -38.40
C LEU A 466 -25.79 -10.45 -38.17
N ALA A 467 -25.93 -9.41 -38.99
CA ALA A 467 -25.14 -8.20 -38.85
C ALA A 467 -25.47 -7.48 -37.53
N HIS A 468 -26.77 -7.30 -37.24
CA HIS A 468 -27.23 -6.69 -36.00
C HIS A 468 -26.80 -7.49 -34.77
N ALA A 469 -26.89 -8.83 -34.81
CA ALA A 469 -26.46 -9.72 -33.73
C ALA A 469 -24.95 -9.57 -33.43
N LEU A 470 -24.13 -9.52 -34.50
CA LEU A 470 -22.69 -9.36 -34.34
C LEU A 470 -22.32 -7.96 -33.77
N ILE A 471 -22.90 -6.90 -34.34
CA ILE A 471 -22.66 -5.53 -33.91
C ILE A 471 -22.99 -5.39 -32.42
N THR A 472 -24.18 -5.84 -32.01
CA THR A 472 -24.62 -5.71 -30.62
C THR A 472 -23.77 -6.55 -29.67
N ALA A 473 -23.45 -7.80 -30.02
CA ALA A 473 -22.57 -8.63 -29.17
C ALA A 473 -21.16 -8.09 -29.05
N VAL A 474 -20.56 -7.62 -30.14
CA VAL A 474 -19.23 -6.98 -30.12
C VAL A 474 -19.28 -5.66 -29.35
N SER A 475 -20.32 -4.83 -29.53
CA SER A 475 -20.51 -3.60 -28.77
C SER A 475 -20.61 -3.87 -27.27
N VAL A 476 -21.33 -4.93 -26.84
CA VAL A 476 -21.40 -5.38 -25.44
C VAL A 476 -20.01 -5.75 -24.91
N LEU A 477 -19.23 -6.53 -25.66
CA LEU A 477 -17.88 -6.91 -25.22
C LEU A 477 -16.95 -5.72 -25.07
N ILE A 478 -17.05 -4.73 -25.95
CA ILE A 478 -16.17 -3.55 -25.95
C ILE A 478 -16.58 -2.55 -24.86
N ILE A 479 -17.88 -2.19 -24.77
CA ILE A 479 -18.36 -1.20 -23.78
C ILE A 479 -18.17 -1.69 -22.34
N ALA A 480 -18.23 -3.00 -22.15
CA ALA A 480 -18.07 -3.63 -20.84
C ALA A 480 -16.60 -3.66 -20.35
N CYS A 481 -15.64 -3.21 -21.16
CA CYS A 481 -14.24 -3.18 -20.73
C CYS A 481 -14.04 -2.24 -19.51
N PRO A 482 -13.71 -2.74 -18.31
CA PRO A 482 -13.47 -1.91 -17.15
C PRO A 482 -12.01 -1.38 -17.14
N CYS A 483 -11.56 -0.79 -18.25
CA CYS A 483 -10.16 -0.41 -18.48
C CYS A 483 -9.62 0.54 -17.39
N ALA A 484 -10.46 1.44 -16.91
CA ALA A 484 -10.11 2.40 -15.88
C ALA A 484 -10.04 1.79 -14.46
N LEU A 485 -10.63 0.61 -14.22
CA LEU A 485 -10.74 0.01 -12.88
C LEU A 485 -9.37 -0.31 -12.27
N GLY A 486 -8.46 -0.88 -13.04
CA GLY A 486 -7.11 -1.23 -12.59
C GLY A 486 -6.25 -0.03 -12.17
N LEU A 487 -6.63 1.18 -12.59
CA LEU A 487 -5.92 2.43 -12.31
C LEU A 487 -6.55 3.27 -11.20
N ALA A 488 -7.81 3.02 -10.90
CA ALA A 488 -8.60 3.86 -9.99
C ALA A 488 -7.93 4.04 -8.63
N THR A 489 -7.41 2.97 -8.03
CA THR A 489 -6.72 3.00 -6.74
C THR A 489 -5.25 3.40 -6.85
N PRO A 490 -4.40 2.80 -7.71
CA PRO A 490 -2.98 3.11 -7.75
C PRO A 490 -2.68 4.59 -8.04
N LEU A 491 -3.41 5.22 -8.97
CA LEU A 491 -3.21 6.65 -9.27
C LEU A 491 -3.56 7.54 -8.09
N SER A 492 -4.66 7.26 -7.39
CA SER A 492 -5.08 8.01 -6.22
C SER A 492 -4.12 7.82 -5.05
N VAL A 493 -3.67 6.59 -4.78
CA VAL A 493 -2.68 6.28 -3.73
C VAL A 493 -1.37 7.00 -4.02
N THR A 494 -0.86 6.92 -5.26
CA THR A 494 0.40 7.59 -5.63
C THR A 494 0.29 9.12 -5.52
N ALA A 495 -0.85 9.70 -5.90
CA ALA A 495 -1.08 11.13 -5.74
C ALA A 495 -1.14 11.53 -4.26
N ALA A 496 -1.81 10.71 -3.43
CA ALA A 496 -1.96 10.93 -2.00
C ALA A 496 -0.65 10.79 -1.23
N THR A 497 0.12 9.72 -1.47
CA THR A 497 1.43 9.51 -0.82
C THR A 497 2.41 10.63 -1.17
N GLY A 498 2.38 11.10 -2.43
CA GLY A 498 3.15 12.27 -2.84
C GLY A 498 2.70 13.57 -2.15
N LEU A 499 1.39 13.80 -2.03
CA LEU A 499 0.84 14.94 -1.29
C LEU A 499 1.14 14.86 0.22
N GLY A 500 1.04 13.66 0.80
CA GLY A 500 1.40 13.40 2.20
C GLY A 500 2.86 13.74 2.46
N ALA A 501 3.77 13.19 1.66
CA ALA A 501 5.20 13.41 1.78
C ALA A 501 5.59 14.91 1.73
N THR A 502 4.99 15.67 0.82
CA THR A 502 5.22 17.13 0.74
C THR A 502 4.60 17.93 1.90
N ASN A 503 3.75 17.31 2.72
CA ASN A 503 3.15 17.90 3.92
C ASN A 503 3.68 17.29 5.22
N GLY A 504 4.80 16.56 5.17
CA GLY A 504 5.45 15.94 6.32
C GLY A 504 4.71 14.71 6.88
N VAL A 505 3.81 14.09 6.10
CA VAL A 505 3.06 12.87 6.47
C VAL A 505 3.53 11.73 5.57
N LEU A 506 4.36 10.84 6.11
CA LEU A 506 4.88 9.67 5.40
C LEU A 506 4.05 8.44 5.76
N VAL A 507 3.49 7.79 4.75
CA VAL A 507 2.68 6.58 4.91
C VAL A 507 3.45 5.40 4.35
N THR A 508 3.56 4.30 5.10
CA THR A 508 4.35 3.12 4.71
C THR A 508 3.59 2.15 3.81
N SER A 509 2.25 2.21 3.80
CA SER A 509 1.43 1.31 2.99
C SER A 509 0.10 1.93 2.54
N ALA A 510 -0.41 1.47 1.40
CA ALA A 510 -1.74 1.86 0.93
C ALA A 510 -2.86 1.41 1.89
N LYS A 511 -2.62 0.33 2.66
CA LYS A 511 -3.52 -0.14 3.72
C LYS A 511 -3.62 0.89 4.85
N ALA A 512 -2.48 1.38 5.34
CA ALA A 512 -2.44 2.41 6.39
C ALA A 512 -3.17 3.69 5.95
N LEU A 513 -2.96 4.12 4.69
CA LEU A 513 -3.67 5.26 4.12
C LEU A 513 -5.19 5.05 4.07
N GLU A 514 -5.67 3.84 3.72
CA GLU A 514 -7.09 3.51 3.72
C GLU A 514 -7.67 3.45 5.14
N GLN A 515 -6.94 2.85 6.09
CA GLN A 515 -7.36 2.66 7.47
C GLN A 515 -7.47 3.99 8.23
N ALA A 516 -6.61 4.96 7.96
CA ALA A 516 -6.57 6.23 8.67
C ALA A 516 -7.91 7.00 8.69
N ARG A 517 -8.79 6.83 7.69
CA ARG A 517 -10.14 7.41 7.69
C ARG A 517 -11.08 6.82 8.74
N ASN A 518 -10.81 5.58 9.17
CA ASN A 518 -11.65 4.84 10.09
C ASN A 518 -11.21 5.01 11.55
N ILE A 519 -10.20 5.83 11.81
CA ILE A 519 -9.76 6.16 13.17
C ILE A 519 -10.90 6.88 13.89
N ARG A 520 -11.28 6.35 15.05
CA ARG A 520 -12.25 6.96 15.98
C ARG A 520 -11.67 7.18 17.36
N THR A 521 -10.56 6.55 17.69
CA THR A 521 -9.81 6.77 18.93
C THR A 521 -8.35 7.00 18.59
N VAL A 522 -7.78 8.08 19.13
CA VAL A 522 -6.34 8.35 19.05
C VAL A 522 -5.79 8.34 20.47
N VAL A 523 -4.82 7.47 20.67
CA VAL A 523 -4.07 7.33 21.91
C VAL A 523 -2.73 8.03 21.74
N PHE A 524 -2.44 9.00 22.59
CA PHE A 524 -1.20 9.76 22.57
C PHE A 524 -0.28 9.33 23.71
N ASP A 525 0.99 9.11 23.44
CA ASP A 525 1.98 9.19 24.50
C ASP A 525 2.12 10.63 24.97
N LYS A 526 2.53 10.83 26.22
CA LYS A 526 2.78 12.16 26.77
C LYS A 526 4.12 12.73 26.34
N THR A 527 5.20 12.04 26.72
CA THR A 527 6.58 12.54 26.67
C THR A 527 7.14 12.49 25.25
N GLY A 528 7.72 13.59 24.77
CA GLY A 528 8.22 13.63 23.38
C GLY A 528 7.12 13.75 22.32
N THR A 529 5.86 13.43 22.65
CA THR A 529 4.69 13.43 21.75
C THR A 529 3.82 14.66 21.95
N ILE A 530 3.12 14.79 23.08
CA ILE A 530 2.33 15.99 23.45
C ILE A 530 3.25 17.10 23.97
N THR A 531 4.28 16.70 24.70
CA THR A 531 5.24 17.57 25.35
C THR A 531 6.63 17.47 24.71
N ARG A 532 7.53 18.41 25.04
CA ARG A 532 8.89 18.44 24.47
C ARG A 532 9.84 17.44 25.11
N GLY A 533 9.52 16.90 26.31
CA GLY A 533 10.40 15.98 27.04
C GLY A 533 11.65 16.64 27.62
N THR A 534 11.82 17.98 27.51
CA THR A 534 12.94 18.72 28.07
C THR A 534 12.51 19.46 29.30
N VAL A 535 13.33 19.38 30.34
CA VAL A 535 13.22 20.22 31.55
C VAL A 535 13.77 21.61 31.21
N ASP A 536 12.96 22.66 31.30
CA ASP A 536 13.45 24.02 31.13
C ASP A 536 14.52 24.29 32.18
N ALA A 537 15.70 24.77 31.77
CA ALA A 537 16.85 25.05 32.59
C ALA A 537 16.66 26.22 33.58
N GLY A 538 15.42 26.70 33.78
CA GLY A 538 15.01 27.72 34.73
C GLY A 538 14.20 27.22 35.93
N ALA A 539 14.04 25.89 36.09
CA ALA A 539 13.38 25.32 37.25
C ALA A 539 14.24 25.47 38.50
N ASP A 540 13.66 25.98 39.57
CA ASP A 540 14.30 26.16 40.89
C ASP A 540 14.85 24.82 41.41
N PRO A 541 16.18 24.69 41.64
CA PRO A 541 16.79 23.44 42.09
C PRO A 541 16.25 22.95 43.44
N ASP A 542 15.67 23.86 44.25
CA ASP A 542 15.17 23.55 45.58
C ASP A 542 13.72 23.00 45.61
N HIS A 543 13.05 22.96 44.45
CA HIS A 543 11.72 22.35 44.30
C HIS A 543 11.64 21.34 43.16
N PRO A 544 12.13 20.08 43.32
CA PRO A 544 12.12 19.05 42.27
C PRO A 544 10.74 18.58 41.79
N SER A 545 9.66 19.11 42.38
CA SER A 545 8.28 18.80 41.98
C SER A 545 7.69 19.67 40.85
N TYR A 546 8.43 20.63 40.32
CA TYR A 546 8.00 21.54 39.26
C TYR A 546 8.86 21.43 37.99
N THR A 547 9.13 20.22 37.54
CA THR A 547 9.57 20.02 36.17
C THR A 547 8.36 20.20 35.27
N SER A 548 8.16 21.39 34.73
CA SER A 548 7.09 21.66 33.78
C SER A 548 7.50 21.18 32.42
N ASP A 549 7.13 19.95 32.10
CA ASP A 549 7.23 19.41 30.74
C ASP A 549 6.31 20.25 29.82
N THR A 550 6.89 21.02 28.91
CA THR A 550 6.20 22.05 28.13
C THR A 550 5.41 21.42 27.00
N VAL A 551 4.12 21.76 26.88
CA VAL A 551 3.27 21.30 25.76
C VAL A 551 3.80 21.84 24.43
N LYS A 552 3.90 20.95 23.41
CA LYS A 552 4.32 21.35 22.06
C LYS A 552 3.33 22.33 21.42
N PRO A 553 3.82 23.31 20.65
CA PRO A 553 2.95 24.18 19.86
C PRO A 553 2.06 23.35 18.92
N GLY A 554 0.79 23.70 18.81
CA GLY A 554 -0.15 22.99 17.94
C GLY A 554 -0.87 21.79 18.55
N SER A 555 -0.43 21.24 19.71
CA SER A 555 -1.09 20.09 20.35
C SER A 555 -2.55 20.36 20.70
N GLN A 556 -2.84 21.52 21.28
CA GLN A 556 -4.20 21.94 21.62
C GLN A 556 -5.09 22.08 20.36
N GLN A 557 -4.55 22.65 19.28
CA GLN A 557 -5.28 22.80 18.01
C GLN A 557 -5.57 21.43 17.38
N ALA A 558 -4.59 20.51 17.42
CA ALA A 558 -4.75 19.16 16.88
C ALA A 558 -5.84 18.38 17.63
N VAL A 559 -5.81 18.38 18.97
CA VAL A 559 -6.82 17.71 19.80
C VAL A 559 -8.21 18.32 19.58
N ALA A 560 -8.33 19.65 19.53
CA ALA A 560 -9.59 20.32 19.25
C ALA A 560 -10.16 19.94 17.86
N ALA A 561 -9.30 19.85 16.84
CA ALA A 561 -9.70 19.43 15.50
C ALA A 561 -10.14 17.96 15.45
N LEU A 562 -9.44 17.07 16.16
CA LEU A 562 -9.81 15.65 16.27
C LEU A 562 -11.17 15.47 16.96
N ARG A 563 -11.39 16.16 18.08
CA ARG A 563 -12.68 16.13 18.77
C ARG A 563 -13.83 16.67 17.90
N LYS A 564 -13.59 17.75 17.17
CA LYS A 564 -14.56 18.28 16.19
C LYS A 564 -14.89 17.26 15.09
N ALA A 565 -13.92 16.44 14.71
CA ALA A 565 -14.11 15.34 13.75
C ALA A 565 -14.78 14.09 14.37
N GLY A 566 -15.14 14.12 15.66
CA GLY A 566 -15.76 12.99 16.38
C GLY A 566 -14.76 11.89 16.76
N VAL A 567 -13.48 12.22 16.85
CA VAL A 567 -12.42 11.30 17.25
C VAL A 567 -12.17 11.45 18.75
N ARG A 568 -12.27 10.34 19.50
CA ARG A 568 -11.96 10.27 20.93
C ARG A 568 -10.46 10.36 21.14
N THR A 569 -10.05 11.13 22.15
CA THR A 569 -8.64 11.34 22.47
C THR A 569 -8.30 10.77 23.85
N ILE A 570 -7.25 9.97 23.90
CA ILE A 570 -6.75 9.30 25.11
C ILE A 570 -5.27 9.65 25.27
N MET A 571 -4.79 9.88 26.48
CA MET A 571 -3.36 10.04 26.79
C MET A 571 -2.89 8.90 27.68
N LEU A 572 -1.80 8.25 27.27
CA LEU A 572 -1.03 7.32 28.11
C LEU A 572 0.16 8.04 28.71
N SER A 573 0.39 7.86 30.02
CA SER A 573 1.52 8.49 30.71
C SER A 573 2.02 7.65 31.88
N GLY A 574 3.34 7.56 32.04
CA GLY A 574 3.96 7.01 33.24
C GLY A 574 3.91 7.94 34.45
N ASP A 575 3.48 9.19 34.29
CA ASP A 575 3.41 10.18 35.33
C ASP A 575 2.28 9.91 36.34
N LYS A 576 2.38 10.59 37.49
CA LYS A 576 1.29 10.61 38.46
C LYS A 576 0.03 11.24 37.88
N ALA A 577 -1.12 10.76 38.33
CA ALA A 577 -2.45 11.18 37.84
C ALA A 577 -2.67 12.71 37.85
N GLU A 578 -2.13 13.41 38.84
CA GLU A 578 -2.25 14.88 38.99
C GLU A 578 -1.50 15.64 37.88
N VAL A 579 -0.28 15.18 37.54
CA VAL A 579 0.55 15.81 36.51
C VAL A 579 -0.05 15.53 35.13
N ALA A 580 -0.37 14.27 34.86
CA ALA A 580 -0.98 13.85 33.60
C ALA A 580 -2.34 14.55 33.37
N GLY A 581 -3.20 14.61 34.40
CA GLY A 581 -4.50 15.29 34.33
C GLY A 581 -4.40 16.79 34.04
N ARG A 582 -3.36 17.46 34.56
CA ARG A 582 -3.13 18.88 34.29
C ARG A 582 -2.79 19.14 32.81
N ILE A 583 -1.89 18.34 32.25
CA ILE A 583 -1.51 18.44 30.83
C ILE A 583 -2.70 18.09 29.93
N ALA A 584 -3.44 17.03 30.24
CA ALA A 584 -4.64 16.65 29.49
C ALA A 584 -5.70 17.77 29.50
N LYS A 585 -5.94 18.40 30.63
CA LYS A 585 -6.85 19.55 30.75
C LYS A 585 -6.38 20.75 29.92
N GLN A 586 -5.05 21.02 29.92
CA GLN A 586 -4.46 22.11 29.13
C GLN A 586 -4.63 21.86 27.62
N VAL A 587 -4.49 20.61 27.15
CA VAL A 587 -4.58 20.24 25.73
C VAL A 587 -6.01 19.92 25.30
N GLY A 588 -6.89 19.57 26.23
CA GLY A 588 -8.30 19.25 26.00
C GLY A 588 -8.55 17.76 25.67
N ILE A 589 -7.73 16.85 26.21
CA ILE A 589 -7.85 15.40 26.02
C ILE A 589 -9.00 14.84 26.89
N ASP A 590 -9.76 13.86 26.33
CA ASP A 590 -10.98 13.33 26.96
C ASP A 590 -10.70 12.34 28.10
N THR A 591 -9.68 11.49 27.94
CA THR A 591 -9.35 10.41 28.89
C THR A 591 -7.83 10.34 29.12
N VAL A 592 -7.44 10.07 30.35
CA VAL A 592 -6.03 9.89 30.75
C VAL A 592 -5.88 8.53 31.42
N ILE A 593 -4.90 7.77 31.00
CA ILE A 593 -4.45 6.55 31.69
C ILE A 593 -3.07 6.86 32.26
N ALA A 594 -3.00 7.02 33.56
CA ALA A 594 -1.80 7.48 34.28
C ALA A 594 -1.06 6.33 34.97
N GLN A 595 0.22 6.53 35.29
CA GLN A 595 1.10 5.58 35.99
C GLN A 595 1.38 4.30 35.19
N VAL A 596 1.27 4.36 33.86
CA VAL A 596 1.51 3.22 32.96
C VAL A 596 3.01 3.00 32.80
N GLN A 597 3.48 1.78 33.06
CA GLN A 597 4.87 1.42 32.77
C GLN A 597 5.13 1.31 31.26
N PRO A 598 6.37 1.42 30.77
CA PRO A 598 6.68 1.37 29.34
C PRO A 598 6.14 0.10 28.64
N ASP A 599 6.27 -1.05 29.26
CA ASP A 599 5.75 -2.35 28.80
C ASP A 599 4.22 -2.49 28.94
N GLY A 600 3.58 -1.76 29.84
CA GLY A 600 2.13 -1.69 30.03
C GLY A 600 1.40 -0.93 28.90
N LYS A 601 2.09 -0.12 28.08
CA LYS A 601 1.43 0.68 27.03
C LYS A 601 0.77 -0.20 25.96
N ALA A 602 1.44 -1.27 25.52
CA ALA A 602 0.89 -2.23 24.57
C ALA A 602 -0.34 -2.95 25.12
N TYR A 603 -0.30 -3.36 26.38
CA TYR A 603 -1.44 -3.97 27.09
C TYR A 603 -2.68 -3.05 27.09
N TRP A 604 -2.52 -1.77 27.36
CA TRP A 604 -3.65 -0.83 27.33
C TRP A 604 -4.24 -0.63 25.93
N ILE A 605 -3.41 -0.65 24.88
CA ILE A 605 -3.91 -0.63 23.50
C ILE A 605 -4.74 -1.89 23.23
N GLU A 606 -4.26 -3.07 23.63
CA GLU A 606 -4.97 -4.34 23.48
C GLU A 606 -6.31 -4.32 24.25
N GLN A 607 -6.34 -3.81 25.49
CA GLN A 607 -7.57 -3.68 26.27
C GLN A 607 -8.59 -2.75 25.60
N LEU A 608 -8.15 -1.63 25.04
CA LEU A 608 -9.03 -0.73 24.28
C LEU A 608 -9.58 -1.39 23.01
N GLN A 609 -8.76 -2.22 22.35
CA GLN A 609 -9.19 -3.01 21.18
C GLN A 609 -10.24 -4.06 21.61
N HIS A 610 -10.04 -4.79 22.71
CA HIS A 610 -11.00 -5.74 23.24
C HIS A 610 -12.33 -5.08 23.67
N GLN A 611 -12.27 -3.91 24.31
CA GLN A 611 -13.48 -3.16 24.67
C GLN A 611 -14.27 -2.75 23.42
N ARG A 612 -13.61 -2.25 22.37
CA ARG A 612 -14.22 -1.94 21.09
C ARG A 612 -14.90 -3.15 20.49
N ASP A 613 -14.22 -4.31 20.44
CA ASP A 613 -14.73 -5.54 19.82
C ASP A 613 -15.93 -6.11 20.58
N ALA A 614 -15.99 -5.89 21.90
CA ALA A 614 -17.15 -6.28 22.71
C ALA A 614 -18.39 -5.37 22.48
N ASP A 615 -18.18 -4.09 22.16
CA ASP A 615 -19.28 -3.11 22.07
C ASP A 615 -19.85 -2.98 20.65
N SER A 616 -19.22 -3.53 19.59
CA SER A 616 -19.53 -3.03 18.25
C SER A 616 -19.80 -4.02 17.14
N THR A 617 -20.76 -3.61 16.39
CA THR A 617 -20.98 -3.80 14.96
C THR A 617 -20.10 -2.89 14.07
N ASN A 618 -19.18 -2.07 14.61
CA ASN A 618 -18.45 -1.02 13.90
C ASN A 618 -16.94 -1.30 13.78
N SER A 619 -16.41 -1.10 12.58
CA SER A 619 -14.98 -1.14 12.24
C SER A 619 -14.22 0.13 12.66
N GLU A 620 -14.37 0.56 13.91
CA GLU A 620 -13.69 1.73 14.47
C GLU A 620 -12.24 1.36 14.81
N LEU A 621 -11.27 2.13 14.32
CA LEU A 621 -9.86 1.85 14.53
C LEU A 621 -9.27 2.72 15.63
N ILE A 622 -8.30 2.15 16.34
CA ILE A 622 -7.51 2.78 17.38
C ILE A 622 -6.12 3.07 16.82
N ALA A 623 -5.75 4.35 16.81
CA ALA A 623 -4.40 4.78 16.45
C ALA A 623 -3.58 5.08 17.70
N MET A 624 -2.31 4.65 17.73
CA MET A 624 -1.32 5.04 18.74
C MET A 624 -0.36 6.06 18.13
N VAL A 625 -0.09 7.14 18.86
CA VAL A 625 0.83 8.21 18.46
C VAL A 625 1.93 8.31 19.52
N GLY A 626 3.18 8.09 19.11
CA GLY A 626 4.34 8.10 20.03
C GLY A 626 5.63 8.51 19.33
N ASP A 627 6.71 8.66 20.10
CA ASP A 627 8.06 9.01 19.59
C ASP A 627 8.84 7.79 19.06
N GLY A 628 8.37 6.59 19.34
CA GLY A 628 8.78 5.32 18.76
C GLY A 628 9.89 4.55 19.45
N ILE A 629 10.68 5.12 20.36
CA ILE A 629 11.74 4.37 21.05
C ILE A 629 11.13 3.48 22.14
N ASN A 630 10.36 4.10 23.03
CA ASN A 630 9.71 3.41 24.16
C ASN A 630 8.32 2.90 23.79
N ASP A 631 7.74 3.41 22.72
CA ASP A 631 6.37 3.13 22.26
C ASP A 631 6.27 2.09 21.15
N ALA A 632 7.42 1.58 20.66
CA ALA A 632 7.44 0.64 19.52
C ALA A 632 6.49 -0.56 19.71
N PRO A 633 6.39 -1.22 20.89
CA PRO A 633 5.41 -2.28 21.11
C PRO A 633 3.96 -1.81 21.01
N ALA A 634 3.64 -0.63 21.54
CA ALA A 634 2.30 -0.05 21.52
C ALA A 634 1.90 0.43 20.10
N LEU A 635 2.87 1.00 19.36
CA LEU A 635 2.69 1.37 17.95
C LEU A 635 2.40 0.16 17.08
N ALA A 636 3.12 -0.95 17.31
CA ALA A 636 2.91 -2.19 16.57
C ALA A 636 1.60 -2.90 16.94
N GLN A 637 1.12 -2.77 18.21
CA GLN A 637 -0.12 -3.36 18.68
C GLN A 637 -1.35 -2.61 18.16
N ALA A 638 -1.27 -1.29 17.99
CA ALA A 638 -2.39 -0.46 17.52
C ALA A 638 -2.86 -0.89 16.12
N ASP A 639 -4.13 -0.59 15.79
CA ASP A 639 -4.63 -0.80 14.42
C ASP A 639 -3.90 0.09 13.41
N LEU A 640 -3.39 1.25 13.88
CA LEU A 640 -2.52 2.14 13.12
C LEU A 640 -1.49 2.80 14.03
N GLY A 641 -0.22 2.49 13.85
CA GLY A 641 0.90 3.13 14.55
C GLY A 641 1.35 4.40 13.86
N ILE A 642 1.47 5.51 14.59
CA ILE A 642 1.90 6.82 14.08
C ILE A 642 3.12 7.28 14.88
N ALA A 643 4.29 7.29 14.26
CA ALA A 643 5.51 7.82 14.86
C ALA A 643 5.63 9.32 14.62
N ILE A 644 6.19 10.04 15.61
CA ILE A 644 6.42 11.50 15.56
C ILE A 644 7.89 11.82 15.52
N GLY A 645 8.28 12.70 14.58
CA GLY A 645 9.63 13.28 14.46
C GLY A 645 10.56 12.44 13.60
N THR A 646 11.74 12.99 13.36
CA THR A 646 12.86 12.32 12.67
C THR A 646 13.62 11.36 13.61
N GLY A 647 12.95 10.95 14.69
CA GLY A 647 13.49 10.05 15.70
C GLY A 647 13.94 8.72 15.10
N THR A 648 14.77 8.04 15.78
CA THR A 648 15.49 6.81 15.50
C THR A 648 14.91 5.90 14.41
N ASP A 649 15.77 5.22 13.66
CA ASP A 649 15.43 4.20 12.65
C ASP A 649 14.41 3.17 13.16
N VAL A 650 14.40 2.89 14.46
CA VAL A 650 13.46 1.96 15.12
C VAL A 650 12.02 2.47 15.07
N ALA A 651 11.78 3.76 15.28
CA ALA A 651 10.45 4.36 15.23
C ALA A 651 9.86 4.32 13.82
N MET A 652 10.68 4.66 12.83
CA MET A 652 10.26 4.63 11.41
C MET A 652 9.97 3.21 10.90
N GLN A 653 10.63 2.19 11.48
CA GLN A 653 10.42 0.79 11.10
C GLN A 653 9.19 0.16 11.78
N SER A 654 8.79 0.67 12.95
CA SER A 654 7.70 0.09 13.75
C SER A 654 6.34 0.73 13.48
N ALA A 655 6.28 1.89 12.81
CA ALA A 655 5.05 2.64 12.59
C ALA A 655 4.53 2.50 11.15
N ASP A 656 3.21 2.55 11.01
CA ASP A 656 2.52 2.60 9.71
C ASP A 656 2.57 3.97 9.06
N VAL A 657 2.72 5.02 9.89
CA VAL A 657 2.80 6.42 9.45
C VAL A 657 3.86 7.15 10.27
N THR A 658 4.65 8.00 9.61
CA THR A 658 5.63 8.87 10.26
C THR A 658 5.29 10.34 10.00
N LEU A 659 5.21 11.13 11.07
CA LEU A 659 5.01 12.58 11.03
C LEU A 659 6.36 13.28 11.21
N MET A 660 6.89 13.85 10.12
CA MET A 660 8.25 14.40 10.08
C MET A 660 8.45 15.65 10.94
N SER A 661 7.41 16.47 11.07
CA SER A 661 7.50 17.75 11.81
C SER A 661 7.45 17.63 13.33
N GLY A 662 7.17 16.46 13.87
CA GLY A 662 6.94 16.32 15.30
C GLY A 662 5.67 16.98 15.83
N ASP A 663 4.81 17.50 14.96
CA ASP A 663 3.59 18.24 15.28
C ASP A 663 2.35 17.35 15.20
N LEU A 664 1.55 17.32 16.26
CA LEU A 664 0.31 16.54 16.32
C LEU A 664 -0.74 16.93 15.26
N ARG A 665 -0.66 18.13 14.70
CA ARG A 665 -1.49 18.53 13.54
C ARG A 665 -1.32 17.61 12.35
N GLY A 666 -0.19 16.90 12.26
CA GLY A 666 0.06 15.86 11.27
C GLY A 666 -0.97 14.72 11.31
N VAL A 667 -1.51 14.36 12.49
CA VAL A 667 -2.57 13.35 12.63
C VAL A 667 -3.85 13.80 11.94
N VAL A 668 -4.22 15.07 12.09
CA VAL A 668 -5.39 15.66 11.40
C VAL A 668 -5.16 15.68 9.89
N LYS A 669 -3.96 16.10 9.45
CA LYS A 669 -3.58 16.07 8.03
C LYS A 669 -3.68 14.66 7.45
N LEU A 670 -3.26 13.63 8.20
CA LEU A 670 -3.35 12.22 7.79
C LEU A 670 -4.81 11.77 7.58
N ILE A 671 -5.69 12.06 8.54
CA ILE A 671 -7.12 11.72 8.46
C ILE A 671 -7.76 12.43 7.26
N ASN A 672 -7.47 13.71 7.06
CA ASN A 672 -7.98 14.49 5.93
C ASN A 672 -7.46 13.96 4.58
N LEU A 673 -6.17 13.61 4.52
CA LEU A 673 -5.55 12.98 3.35
C LEU A 673 -6.23 11.66 3.02
N SER A 674 -6.45 10.81 4.01
CA SER A 674 -7.14 9.52 3.86
C SER A 674 -8.58 9.71 3.35
N ASN A 675 -9.34 10.61 3.95
CA ASN A 675 -10.71 10.91 3.54
C ASN A 675 -10.78 11.43 2.09
N ALA A 676 -9.89 12.36 1.72
CA ALA A 676 -9.81 12.89 0.37
C ALA A 676 -9.44 11.81 -0.65
N THR A 677 -8.50 10.94 -0.29
CA THR A 677 -8.05 9.83 -1.12
C THR A 677 -9.15 8.82 -1.35
N MET A 678 -9.83 8.39 -0.29
CA MET A 678 -10.90 7.42 -0.40
C MET A 678 -12.11 7.96 -1.16
N ARG A 679 -12.45 9.22 -0.97
CA ARG A 679 -13.47 9.89 -1.79
C ARG A 679 -13.08 9.89 -3.27
N ASN A 680 -11.85 10.23 -3.59
CA ASN A 680 -11.33 10.22 -4.96
C ASN A 680 -11.36 8.81 -5.57
N ILE A 681 -11.00 7.77 -4.82
CA ILE A 681 -11.08 6.37 -5.25
C ILE A 681 -12.54 5.97 -5.53
N HIS A 682 -13.49 6.33 -4.67
CA HIS A 682 -14.91 6.03 -4.89
C HIS A 682 -15.45 6.76 -6.13
N GLU A 683 -15.07 8.02 -6.34
CA GLU A 683 -15.42 8.77 -7.55
C GLU A 683 -14.82 8.10 -8.80
N ASN A 684 -13.58 7.62 -8.73
CA ASN A 684 -12.94 6.87 -9.81
C ASN A 684 -13.68 5.57 -10.12
N TYR A 685 -14.15 4.85 -9.10
CA TYR A 685 -14.97 3.64 -9.31
C TYR A 685 -16.34 3.98 -9.91
N ALA A 686 -16.95 5.07 -9.50
CA ALA A 686 -18.20 5.53 -10.10
C ALA A 686 -18.02 5.82 -11.59
N TRP A 687 -16.91 6.46 -11.99
CA TRP A 687 -16.58 6.65 -13.41
C TRP A 687 -16.26 5.34 -14.13
N ALA A 688 -15.53 4.41 -13.48
CA ALA A 688 -15.11 3.14 -14.09
C ALA A 688 -16.26 2.16 -14.34
N PHE A 689 -17.28 2.16 -13.48
CA PHE A 689 -18.43 1.25 -13.61
C PHE A 689 -19.68 1.92 -14.17
N GLY A 690 -19.87 3.22 -13.93
CA GLY A 690 -21.12 3.92 -14.27
C GLY A 690 -21.45 3.87 -15.76
N TYR A 691 -20.47 4.12 -16.63
CA TYR A 691 -20.68 4.07 -18.06
C TYR A 691 -20.95 2.63 -18.56
N ASN A 692 -20.36 1.61 -17.90
CA ASN A 692 -20.60 0.21 -18.24
C ASN A 692 -22.04 -0.22 -17.88
N ILE A 693 -22.50 0.14 -16.67
CA ILE A 693 -23.85 -0.20 -16.20
C ILE A 693 -24.91 0.38 -17.12
N ILE A 694 -24.72 1.61 -17.60
CA ILE A 694 -25.65 2.28 -18.52
C ILE A 694 -25.41 1.78 -19.97
N GLY A 695 -24.17 1.61 -20.38
CA GLY A 695 -23.78 1.32 -21.74
C GLY A 695 -24.07 -0.11 -22.18
N ILE A 696 -23.96 -1.12 -21.28
CA ILE A 696 -24.20 -2.52 -21.62
C ILE A 696 -25.64 -2.76 -22.11
N PRO A 697 -26.71 -2.32 -21.44
CA PRO A 697 -28.08 -2.45 -21.96
C PRO A 697 -28.28 -1.72 -23.28
N ILE A 698 -27.68 -0.54 -23.46
CA ILE A 698 -27.77 0.20 -24.71
C ILE A 698 -27.08 -0.55 -25.84
N ALA A 699 -25.88 -1.10 -25.59
CA ALA A 699 -25.13 -1.90 -26.55
C ALA A 699 -25.86 -3.20 -26.90
N ALA A 700 -26.52 -3.81 -25.92
CA ALA A 700 -27.40 -4.98 -26.16
C ALA A 700 -28.65 -4.66 -27.01
N GLY A 701 -28.91 -3.37 -27.28
CA GLY A 701 -30.00 -2.94 -28.15
C GLY A 701 -31.34 -2.73 -27.46
N VAL A 702 -31.36 -2.52 -26.13
CA VAL A 702 -32.61 -2.28 -25.36
C VAL A 702 -33.38 -1.04 -25.87
N LEU A 703 -32.65 -0.02 -26.36
CA LEU A 703 -33.27 1.18 -26.89
C LEU A 703 -33.74 1.05 -28.35
N TYR A 704 -33.32 0.02 -29.07
CA TYR A 704 -33.63 -0.15 -30.48
C TYR A 704 -35.14 -0.13 -30.81
N PRO A 705 -36.02 -0.80 -30.04
CA PRO A 705 -37.46 -0.78 -30.34
C PRO A 705 -38.09 0.63 -30.32
N ILE A 706 -37.45 1.57 -29.57
CA ILE A 706 -37.97 2.93 -29.42
C ILE A 706 -37.31 3.88 -30.43
N THR A 707 -35.98 3.75 -30.61
CA THR A 707 -35.17 4.71 -31.35
C THR A 707 -34.77 4.23 -32.78
N GLY A 708 -34.85 2.92 -33.05
CA GLY A 708 -34.31 2.32 -34.25
C GLY A 708 -32.77 2.36 -34.35
N TRP A 709 -32.06 2.80 -33.27
CA TRP A 709 -30.61 3.00 -33.26
C TRP A 709 -29.87 1.94 -32.47
N LEU A 710 -28.74 1.47 -33.00
CA LEU A 710 -27.85 0.53 -32.34
C LEU A 710 -26.53 1.23 -31.99
N LEU A 711 -25.99 0.91 -30.81
CA LEU A 711 -24.67 1.40 -30.41
C LEU A 711 -23.60 0.69 -31.23
N SER A 712 -22.85 1.46 -32.03
CA SER A 712 -21.74 0.88 -32.78
C SER A 712 -20.56 0.56 -31.87
N PRO A 713 -19.72 -0.45 -32.20
CA PRO A 713 -18.49 -0.79 -31.47
C PRO A 713 -17.51 0.41 -31.38
N MET A 714 -17.53 1.30 -32.35
CA MET A 714 -16.69 2.51 -32.35
C MET A 714 -17.07 3.49 -31.22
N ILE A 715 -18.40 3.75 -31.07
CA ILE A 715 -18.90 4.65 -30.00
C ILE A 715 -18.64 4.00 -28.64
N ALA A 716 -18.80 2.67 -28.53
CA ALA A 716 -18.45 1.93 -27.33
C ALA A 716 -16.95 2.11 -26.97
N GLY A 717 -16.06 1.99 -27.95
CA GLY A 717 -14.62 2.20 -27.75
C GLY A 717 -14.27 3.65 -27.38
N LEU A 718 -14.96 4.64 -27.96
CA LEU A 718 -14.77 6.05 -27.60
C LEU A 718 -15.22 6.34 -26.16
N ALA A 719 -16.37 5.84 -25.74
CA ALA A 719 -16.86 5.96 -24.37
C ALA A 719 -15.87 5.36 -23.37
N MET A 720 -15.30 4.18 -23.67
CA MET A 720 -14.27 3.52 -22.88
C MET A 720 -13.00 4.38 -22.76
N ALA A 721 -12.49 4.94 -23.87
CA ALA A 721 -11.31 5.80 -23.84
C ALA A 721 -11.56 7.08 -23.03
N LEU A 722 -12.76 7.70 -23.18
CA LEU A 722 -13.15 8.89 -22.44
C LEU A 722 -13.25 8.62 -20.92
N SER A 723 -13.75 7.45 -20.51
CA SER A 723 -13.78 7.05 -19.11
C SER A 723 -12.38 7.02 -18.47
N SER A 724 -11.38 6.51 -19.19
CA SER A 724 -9.99 6.51 -18.72
C SER A 724 -9.44 7.95 -18.56
N VAL A 725 -9.78 8.86 -19.47
CA VAL A 725 -9.42 10.28 -19.37
C VAL A 725 -10.06 10.94 -18.14
N CYS A 726 -11.35 10.72 -17.93
CA CYS A 726 -12.07 11.26 -16.77
C CYS A 726 -11.44 10.78 -15.46
N LEU A 727 -11.10 9.50 -15.35
CA LEU A 727 -10.45 8.94 -14.19
C LEU A 727 -9.08 9.58 -13.92
N VAL A 728 -8.23 9.71 -14.94
CA VAL A 728 -6.91 10.35 -14.82
C VAL A 728 -7.03 11.79 -14.36
N LEU A 729 -7.98 12.55 -14.92
CA LEU A 729 -8.24 13.93 -14.52
C LEU A 729 -8.71 14.01 -13.07
N ASN A 730 -9.61 13.13 -12.66
CA ASN A 730 -10.09 13.07 -11.27
C ASN A 730 -8.98 12.68 -10.29
N ALA A 731 -8.17 11.67 -10.59
CA ALA A 731 -7.03 11.28 -9.76
C ALA A 731 -6.00 12.42 -9.63
N ASN A 732 -5.75 13.16 -10.72
CA ASN A 732 -4.83 14.30 -10.69
C ASN A 732 -5.35 15.48 -9.86
N ARG A 733 -6.68 15.64 -9.72
CA ARG A 733 -7.31 16.65 -8.85
C ARG A 733 -6.86 16.52 -7.40
N LEU A 734 -6.60 15.27 -6.94
CA LEU A 734 -6.17 14.99 -5.57
C LEU A 734 -4.87 15.72 -5.18
N ARG A 735 -3.97 15.97 -6.13
CA ARG A 735 -2.71 16.69 -5.89
C ARG A 735 -2.88 18.14 -5.45
N HIS A 736 -4.04 18.74 -5.72
CA HIS A 736 -4.34 20.13 -5.42
C HIS A 736 -5.24 20.26 -4.18
N VAL A 737 -5.53 19.15 -3.50
CA VAL A 737 -6.31 19.18 -2.26
C VAL A 737 -5.46 19.75 -1.13
N ARG A 738 -6.03 20.70 -0.39
CA ARG A 738 -5.41 21.25 0.83
C ARG A 738 -5.84 20.41 2.01
N ILE A 739 -4.90 19.74 2.66
CA ILE A 739 -5.18 18.81 3.77
C ILE A 739 -5.10 19.48 5.16
N GLY A 740 -4.75 20.77 5.20
CA GLY A 740 -4.56 21.54 6.44
C GLY A 740 -5.59 22.67 6.67
N ASP A 741 -6.56 22.89 5.78
CA ASP A 741 -7.47 24.05 5.85
C ASP A 741 -8.33 24.06 7.14
N ASP A 742 -8.71 22.88 7.67
CA ASP A 742 -9.49 22.75 8.91
C ASP A 742 -8.72 23.22 10.15
N LEU A 743 -7.38 23.25 10.09
CA LEU A 743 -6.50 23.71 11.16
C LEU A 743 -6.40 25.24 11.20
N ALA A 744 -6.57 25.90 10.05
CA ALA A 744 -6.56 27.37 9.95
C ALA A 744 -7.90 27.98 10.41
N ALA A 745 -9.01 27.27 10.26
CA ALA A 745 -10.34 27.74 10.68
C ALA A 745 -10.58 27.64 12.19
N GLY A 746 -9.68 26.99 12.94
CA GLY A 746 -9.75 26.84 14.41
C GLY A 746 -9.03 27.95 15.20
N SER A 747 -8.57 29.02 14.55
CA SER A 747 -7.96 30.13 15.26
C SER A 747 -9.01 30.91 16.05
N ALA A 748 -8.93 30.78 17.35
CA ALA A 748 -9.29 31.72 18.43
C ALA A 748 -10.70 31.77 19.00
N ASP A 749 -11.77 31.22 18.40
CA ASP A 749 -13.13 31.62 18.91
C ASP A 749 -14.09 30.49 19.35
N THR A 750 -13.70 29.23 19.43
CA THR A 750 -14.54 28.17 20.00
C THR A 750 -13.76 27.18 20.86
N ALA A 751 -13.15 27.69 21.93
CA ALA A 751 -12.81 26.84 23.06
C ALA A 751 -14.14 26.46 23.76
N SER A 752 -14.76 25.34 23.37
CA SER A 752 -15.69 24.69 24.30
C SER A 752 -14.95 24.48 25.62
N PRO A 753 -15.60 24.77 26.77
CA PRO A 753 -14.94 24.63 28.05
C PRO A 753 -14.36 23.22 28.16
N ALA A 754 -13.08 23.13 28.50
CA ALA A 754 -12.40 21.87 28.70
C ALA A 754 -13.18 21.04 29.72
N THR A 755 -13.86 20.00 29.27
CA THR A 755 -14.44 18.97 30.11
C THR A 755 -13.32 18.41 30.98
N GLU A 756 -13.55 18.20 32.29
CA GLU A 756 -12.54 17.57 33.12
C GLU A 756 -12.23 16.19 32.55
N PRO A 757 -10.93 15.85 32.32
CA PRO A 757 -10.56 14.57 31.75
C PRO A 757 -10.93 13.43 32.72
N THR A 758 -11.43 12.32 32.18
CA THR A 758 -11.59 11.09 32.96
C THR A 758 -10.21 10.50 33.23
N ILE A 759 -9.85 10.34 34.51
CA ILE A 759 -8.53 9.80 34.87
C ILE A 759 -8.69 8.34 35.31
N ILE A 760 -7.96 7.44 34.69
CA ILE A 760 -7.84 6.02 35.01
C ILE A 760 -6.42 5.81 35.54
N ILE A 761 -6.27 5.18 36.71
CA ILE A 761 -4.98 4.85 37.29
C ILE A 761 -4.71 3.37 37.01
N ASP A 762 -3.52 3.07 36.51
CA ASP A 762 -3.10 1.69 36.28
C ASP A 762 -2.77 1.02 37.64
N GLU A 763 -3.70 0.19 38.15
CA GLU A 763 -3.55 -0.51 39.41
C GLU A 763 -2.64 -1.76 39.31
N HIS A 764 -2.27 -2.20 38.11
CA HIS A 764 -1.39 -3.37 37.94
C HIS A 764 0.04 -3.11 38.41
N THR A 765 0.41 -1.86 38.63
CA THR A 765 1.75 -1.44 39.10
C THR A 765 1.92 -1.58 40.61
N THR A 766 0.86 -1.75 41.40
CA THR A 766 0.92 -1.75 42.87
C THR A 766 1.28 -3.12 43.52
N LEU A 767 1.41 -4.17 42.72
CA LEU A 767 1.68 -5.52 43.24
C LEU A 767 3.16 -5.89 43.41
N SER A 768 4.10 -4.96 43.16
CA SER A 768 5.55 -5.25 43.22
C SER A 768 6.38 -4.38 44.19
N GLN A 769 5.80 -3.80 45.24
CA GLN A 769 6.60 -3.24 46.33
C GLN A 769 6.57 -4.16 47.56
N PRO A 770 7.71 -4.60 48.11
CA PRO A 770 7.75 -5.35 49.38
C PRO A 770 7.38 -4.40 50.51
N SER A 771 6.26 -4.68 51.16
CA SER A 771 5.83 -3.99 52.37
C SER A 771 6.80 -4.22 53.52
N ASN A 772 7.51 -3.17 53.93
CA ASN A 772 8.25 -3.14 55.17
C ASN A 772 7.24 -3.05 56.33
N ALA A 773 6.96 -4.16 56.97
CA ALA A 773 6.09 -4.28 58.12
C ALA A 773 6.85 -3.87 59.41
N GLY A 774 6.50 -2.73 59.95
CA GLY A 774 6.83 -2.35 61.37
C GLY A 774 5.68 -2.74 62.27
N HIS A 775 6.03 -3.41 63.38
CA HIS A 775 5.16 -3.94 64.41
C HIS A 775 4.17 -2.95 65.03
N GLY A 776 2.95 -3.43 65.37
CA GLY A 776 2.01 -2.77 66.27
C GLY A 776 0.73 -3.61 66.48
N HIS A 777 0.52 -4.06 67.68
CA HIS A 777 -0.48 -4.99 68.21
C HIS A 777 -1.94 -4.46 68.17
N PRO A 778 -2.96 -5.31 68.36
CA PRO A 778 -4.31 -5.23 67.87
C PRO A 778 -5.34 -4.68 68.89
N THR A 779 -6.42 -4.13 68.45
CA THR A 779 -7.69 -4.07 69.25
C THR A 779 -8.93 -4.29 68.38
N ASN A 780 -9.74 -5.19 68.88
CA ASN A 780 -11.08 -5.70 68.56
C ASN A 780 -12.13 -4.60 68.22
N HIS A 781 -13.10 -4.82 67.43
CA HIS A 781 -14.37 -5.57 67.47
C HIS A 781 -15.36 -5.07 66.35
N PRO A 782 -16.44 -5.80 66.08
CA PRO A 782 -17.00 -5.99 64.73
C PRO A 782 -18.35 -5.33 64.52
N THR A 783 -18.77 -5.20 63.26
CA THR A 783 -20.21 -5.21 62.94
C THR A 783 -20.50 -5.72 61.53
N ASN A 784 -21.35 -6.71 61.52
CA ASN A 784 -22.17 -7.30 60.49
C ASN A 784 -22.74 -6.36 59.44
N HIS A 785 -22.78 -6.79 58.16
CA HIS A 785 -24.05 -6.95 57.45
C HIS A 785 -23.91 -7.90 56.26
N THR A 786 -24.66 -8.98 56.39
CA THR A 786 -25.11 -9.97 55.41
C THR A 786 -25.81 -9.33 54.23
N VAL A 787 -25.66 -9.96 53.04
CA VAL A 787 -26.76 -10.42 52.21
C VAL A 787 -26.28 -11.16 50.95
N ASN A 788 -26.60 -12.47 50.99
CA ASN A 788 -27.06 -13.39 49.95
C ASN A 788 -26.32 -13.68 48.62
N HIS A 789 -25.96 -14.94 48.60
CA HIS A 789 -25.69 -15.83 47.50
C HIS A 789 -26.80 -15.94 46.46
N LYS A 790 -26.41 -16.15 45.22
CA LYS A 790 -27.00 -17.20 44.39
C LYS A 790 -25.93 -17.85 43.52
N GLU A 791 -25.74 -19.11 43.80
CA GLU A 791 -24.96 -20.08 43.03
C GLU A 791 -25.62 -20.33 41.67
N SER A 792 -24.80 -20.48 40.64
CA SER A 792 -25.09 -21.45 39.60
C SER A 792 -23.75 -22.04 39.13
N THR A 793 -23.62 -23.29 39.51
CA THR A 793 -22.63 -24.29 39.12
C THR A 793 -22.70 -24.55 37.61
N MET A 794 -21.58 -24.49 36.90
CA MET A 794 -21.33 -25.36 35.76
C MET A 794 -19.85 -25.76 35.70
N ASP A 795 -19.66 -27.07 35.54
CA ASP A 795 -18.43 -27.82 35.56
C ASP A 795 -17.35 -27.32 34.59
N MET A 796 -16.13 -27.24 35.09
CA MET A 796 -14.92 -27.27 34.28
C MET A 796 -14.02 -28.40 34.72
N HIS A 797 -13.99 -29.43 33.89
CA HIS A 797 -12.90 -30.43 33.96
C HIS A 797 -11.86 -30.12 32.86
N HIS A 798 -10.62 -30.23 33.29
CA HIS A 798 -9.37 -30.25 32.53
C HIS A 798 -8.72 -28.91 32.19
N MET A 799 -7.92 -28.44 33.13
CA MET A 799 -6.63 -27.84 32.80
C MET A 799 -5.56 -28.36 33.75
N GLY A 800 -4.50 -28.87 33.14
CA GLY A 800 -3.38 -29.51 33.77
C GLY A 800 -2.63 -28.57 34.71
N GLN A 801 -2.18 -29.18 35.76
CA GLN A 801 -1.34 -28.62 36.80
C GLN A 801 -0.08 -27.98 36.22
N MET A 802 0.07 -26.66 36.39
CA MET A 802 1.39 -26.05 36.53
C MET A 802 1.66 -25.94 38.01
N ALA A 803 2.70 -26.64 38.44
CA ALA A 803 3.16 -26.67 39.80
C ALA A 803 3.67 -25.30 40.24
N GLU A 804 3.09 -24.75 41.31
CA GLU A 804 3.68 -23.72 42.13
C GLU A 804 4.99 -24.23 42.70
N ALA A 805 6.12 -23.70 42.23
CA ALA A 805 7.41 -23.90 42.94
C ALA A 805 7.58 -22.76 43.93
N ASN A 806 7.44 -23.10 45.19
CA ASN A 806 7.84 -22.29 46.34
C ASN A 806 9.35 -21.98 46.28
N PRO A 807 9.81 -20.70 46.39
CA PRO A 807 11.23 -20.41 46.46
C PRO A 807 11.74 -20.56 47.88
N THR A 808 12.36 -21.68 48.15
CA THR A 808 13.31 -21.82 49.30
C THR A 808 14.59 -22.42 48.73
N ASP A 809 15.58 -21.55 48.65
CA ASP A 809 17.02 -21.69 48.75
C ASP A 809 17.77 -20.97 47.58
N GLY A 810 18.69 -20.10 48.01
CA GLY A 810 19.55 -19.19 47.33
C GLY A 810 20.37 -19.67 46.10
N ASN A 811 19.71 -20.12 45.05
CA ASN A 811 20.40 -20.51 43.84
C ASN A 811 19.72 -19.87 42.59
N THR A 812 19.91 -18.55 42.43
CA THR A 812 19.52 -17.86 41.21
C THR A 812 20.74 -17.22 40.57
N ALA A 813 20.85 -17.30 39.26
CA ALA A 813 21.87 -16.62 38.45
C ALA A 813 21.23 -15.51 37.63
N THR A 814 21.98 -14.48 37.28
CA THR A 814 21.50 -13.39 36.40
C THR A 814 21.87 -13.70 34.95
N ASP A 815 20.87 -13.64 34.05
CA ASP A 815 21.09 -13.74 32.62
C ASP A 815 21.94 -12.54 32.12
N PRO A 816 23.12 -12.78 31.54
CA PRO A 816 24.03 -11.70 31.14
C PRO A 816 23.52 -10.87 29.96
N VAL A 817 22.52 -11.33 29.20
CA VAL A 817 21.96 -10.65 28.02
C VAL A 817 20.84 -9.69 28.40
N CYS A 818 19.91 -10.11 29.26
CA CYS A 818 18.71 -9.35 29.59
C CYS A 818 18.61 -8.92 31.06
N GLY A 819 19.52 -9.40 31.94
CA GLY A 819 19.53 -9.06 33.36
C GLY A 819 18.47 -9.74 34.22
N MET A 820 17.69 -10.66 33.69
CA MET A 820 16.67 -11.40 34.45
C MET A 820 17.29 -12.46 35.36
N SER A 821 16.70 -12.66 36.58
CA SER A 821 17.08 -13.72 37.48
C SER A 821 16.53 -15.09 36.99
N VAL A 822 17.41 -16.07 36.86
CA VAL A 822 17.11 -17.39 36.35
C VAL A 822 17.38 -18.39 37.48
N ALA A 823 16.44 -19.31 37.74
CA ALA A 823 16.64 -20.38 38.69
C ALA A 823 17.71 -21.36 38.18
N VAL A 824 18.70 -21.62 39.00
CA VAL A 824 19.77 -22.61 38.70
C VAL A 824 19.26 -24.00 39.03
N ASN A 825 18.75 -24.71 38.01
CA ASN A 825 18.28 -26.10 38.09
C ASN A 825 18.75 -26.89 36.86
N ASP A 826 18.51 -28.19 36.86
CA ASP A 826 18.95 -29.09 35.79
C ASP A 826 18.26 -28.87 34.46
N GLU A 827 17.17 -28.08 34.42
CA GLU A 827 16.42 -27.70 33.22
C GLU A 827 16.79 -26.31 32.71
N ALA A 828 17.68 -25.59 33.41
CA ALA A 828 18.06 -24.23 33.01
C ALA A 828 18.89 -24.23 31.72
N ILE A 829 18.59 -23.29 30.84
CA ILE A 829 19.33 -23.12 29.61
C ILE A 829 20.70 -22.53 29.92
N THR A 830 21.77 -23.26 29.59
CA THR A 830 23.14 -22.85 29.93
C THR A 830 24.02 -22.76 28.69
N ARG A 831 25.06 -21.90 28.74
CA ARG A 831 26.19 -21.87 27.80
C ARG A 831 27.48 -21.65 28.59
N THR A 832 28.55 -22.32 28.20
CA THR A 832 29.86 -22.18 28.84
C THR A 832 30.77 -21.32 27.96
N TYR A 833 31.36 -20.27 28.56
CA TYR A 833 32.34 -19.42 27.91
C TYR A 833 33.53 -19.18 28.86
N ASN A 834 34.75 -19.34 28.36
CA ASN A 834 35.99 -19.23 29.13
C ASN A 834 35.99 -20.02 30.44
N GLY A 835 35.36 -21.22 30.47
CA GLY A 835 35.31 -22.11 31.64
C GLY A 835 34.24 -21.71 32.67
N THR A 836 33.47 -20.66 32.47
CA THR A 836 32.36 -20.24 33.34
C THR A 836 31.03 -20.56 32.67
N THR A 837 30.09 -21.15 33.45
CA THR A 837 28.75 -21.46 32.98
C THR A 837 27.79 -20.29 33.27
N TYR A 838 27.12 -19.83 32.25
CA TYR A 838 26.11 -18.75 32.32
C TYR A 838 24.71 -19.34 32.11
N TYR A 839 23.74 -18.78 32.81
CA TYR A 839 22.36 -19.24 32.84
C TYR A 839 21.48 -18.20 32.11
N PHE A 840 20.52 -18.67 31.31
CA PHE A 840 19.70 -17.82 30.45
C PHE A 840 18.22 -18.05 30.68
N CYS A 841 17.45 -16.98 30.64
CA CYS A 841 15.99 -17.02 30.76
C CYS A 841 15.28 -17.68 29.56
N GLY A 842 15.99 -17.87 28.45
CA GLY A 842 15.45 -18.45 27.23
C GLY A 842 16.52 -18.70 26.17
N GLU A 843 16.22 -19.58 25.19
CA GLU A 843 17.13 -19.92 24.07
C GLU A 843 17.55 -18.71 23.24
N HIS A 844 16.74 -17.66 23.18
CA HIS A 844 17.08 -16.42 22.48
C HIS A 844 18.27 -15.71 23.13
N CYS A 845 18.27 -15.55 24.45
CA CYS A 845 19.39 -14.98 25.20
C CYS A 845 20.64 -15.85 25.08
N ALA A 846 20.49 -17.15 25.22
CA ALA A 846 21.58 -18.11 25.09
C ALA A 846 22.22 -18.06 23.68
N THR A 847 21.41 -17.90 22.64
CA THR A 847 21.91 -17.79 21.26
C THR A 847 22.63 -16.47 21.01
N ASN A 848 22.08 -15.35 21.49
CA ASN A 848 22.72 -14.04 21.36
C ASN A 848 24.05 -13.99 22.11
N PHE A 849 24.10 -14.52 23.32
CA PHE A 849 25.34 -14.68 24.07
C PHE A 849 26.38 -15.51 23.32
N SER A 850 25.96 -16.64 22.72
CA SER A 850 26.89 -17.51 21.97
C SER A 850 27.48 -16.85 20.73
N LYS A 851 26.81 -15.85 20.12
CA LYS A 851 27.32 -15.12 18.93
C LYS A 851 28.38 -14.08 19.26
N ALA A 852 28.29 -13.43 20.43
CA ALA A 852 29.18 -12.37 20.85
C ALA A 852 29.25 -12.27 22.38
N PRO A 853 29.87 -13.24 23.08
CA PRO A 853 29.91 -13.27 24.55
C PRO A 853 30.54 -12.04 25.18
N GLU A 854 31.54 -11.47 24.50
CA GLU A 854 32.34 -10.32 24.99
C GLU A 854 31.47 -9.07 25.16
N LEU A 855 30.45 -8.86 24.33
CA LEU A 855 29.55 -7.70 24.41
C LEU A 855 28.65 -7.69 25.66
N PHE A 856 28.46 -8.85 26.30
CA PHE A 856 27.59 -9.02 27.47
C PHE A 856 28.34 -9.19 28.79
N LEU A 857 29.67 -9.31 28.74
CA LEU A 857 30.51 -9.55 29.92
C LEU A 857 31.36 -8.32 30.29
N GLU A 858 31.43 -7.28 29.47
CA GLU A 858 32.14 -6.01 29.72
C GLU A 858 31.21 -4.93 30.34
N LYS A 859 30.42 -5.28 31.35
CA LYS A 859 29.70 -4.30 32.17
C LYS A 859 30.07 -4.39 33.62
#